data_1bee7dba0bb5c5260360c5648568e009
#
_entry.id   1bee7dba0bb5c5260360c5648568e009
#
_cell.length_a   1.000
_cell.length_b   1.000
_cell.length_c   1.000
_cell.angle_alpha   90.00
_cell.angle_beta   90.00
_cell.angle_gamma   90.00
#
_symmetry.space_group_name_H-M   'P 1'
#
loop_
_entity.id
_entity.type
_entity.pdbx_description
1 polymer ?
#
loop_
_entity_poly.entity_id
_entity_poly.type
_entity_poly.pdbx_seq_one_letter_code
_entity_poly.pdbx_strand_id
1 'polypeptide(L)'
;MRLRGDLCLQVLVLTTVLCVKAEQRQPKERRYYIAAVEIDWNYSGTKGLGQTYKKVVFREYEEGFTRAKAHPSWLGLMGPTLRAQEGETLVVTFRNMANGEYSIHPHGIAYGKQSEGAYYFDNTSQKEKGDDIIRANEEHVYYWEVTPEVSPQRNDPSCLTYSYVSHRNVVEDLNSGLIGALLVCKSGTLDASGQQTRIHHELIFLFGVFNEKESKYKPKQNADDDHIKYTINGYTDGTLPDVNICAHATVSLHFLGMSSDPEVFSVHMNGQVLLQDGHKVSSVGLISGTSATASMVAVHPGRWLLSSHIIKHMEAGMHAFVEVKKCAEFDAPKRTITYAQKLQSSVWTYYIAAEEVIWDYAPNMPDYADENFQLKYLTNSEVRIGQKYKKAVFTLYKNESFTEKSETKQRRNELGILGPVIRAQIRDVVKIVFKNMASRPYSIYPHGLTIEKSQEGVNYPAGGNQSHGVQPGETHTYLWHVIEQDEPLDTDSRCLTRVYHSAVDTPRDIASGLIGPILICKSQSLNVRNVQLKADKEQHAVFAVFDENKSWYLDDNIKAYCDQSRVNKVDSEFYKSNVMHTINGYTFESGPDLGFCNGEVATWHVSSIGAQDFIQTATFYGHPFELNDHTEDILSLYPMTGETINMNMDNIGKRFYFYSSYGRS
;
A
#
# COMPACT_ATOMS: atom_id res chain seq x y z
N MET A 1 -45.82 -61.29 9.45
CA MET A 1 -45.85 -60.36 8.28
C MET A 1 -46.49 -59.03 8.65
N ARG A 2 -46.39 -58.57 9.92
CA ARG A 2 -46.91 -57.25 10.42
C ARG A 2 -45.84 -56.29 10.93
N LEU A 3 -44.56 -56.68 10.97
CA LEU A 3 -43.44 -55.82 11.45
C LEU A 3 -42.68 -55.02 10.36
N ARG A 4 -43.00 -55.18 9.07
CA ARG A 4 -42.39 -54.42 7.98
C ARG A 4 -43.16 -53.17 7.53
N GLY A 5 -44.46 -53.06 7.92
CA GLY A 5 -45.30 -51.93 7.56
C GLY A 5 -45.04 -50.68 8.44
N ASP A 6 -44.82 -50.92 9.72
CA ASP A 6 -44.66 -49.81 10.67
C ASP A 6 -43.29 -49.10 10.56
N LEU A 7 -42.23 -49.82 10.14
CA LEU A 7 -40.89 -49.25 9.95
C LEU A 7 -40.84 -48.34 8.70
N CYS A 8 -41.56 -48.72 7.61
CA CYS A 8 -41.66 -47.89 6.42
C CYS A 8 -42.50 -46.63 6.66
N LEU A 9 -43.54 -46.71 7.47
CA LEU A 9 -44.37 -45.55 7.81
C LEU A 9 -43.61 -44.54 8.72
N GLN A 10 -42.83 -45.06 9.70
CA GLN A 10 -42.00 -44.23 10.57
C GLN A 10 -40.85 -43.57 9.83
N VAL A 11 -40.21 -44.22 8.85
CA VAL A 11 -39.17 -43.64 8.00
C VAL A 11 -39.77 -42.59 7.06
N LEU A 12 -40.98 -42.83 6.51
CA LEU A 12 -41.67 -41.85 5.64
C LEU A 12 -42.11 -40.60 6.42
N VAL A 13 -42.60 -40.78 7.67
CA VAL A 13 -42.98 -39.67 8.53
C VAL A 13 -41.73 -38.91 9.03
N LEU A 14 -40.61 -39.58 9.31
CA LEU A 14 -39.34 -38.93 9.67
C LEU A 14 -38.74 -38.14 8.47
N THR A 15 -38.79 -38.70 7.26
CA THR A 15 -38.31 -37.99 6.06
C THR A 15 -39.22 -36.80 5.67
N THR A 16 -40.55 -36.93 5.84
CA THR A 16 -41.43 -35.74 5.61
C THR A 16 -41.30 -34.70 6.69
N VAL A 17 -41.05 -35.05 7.97
CA VAL A 17 -40.79 -34.10 9.07
C VAL A 17 -39.42 -33.42 8.91
N LEU A 18 -38.41 -34.10 8.34
CA LEU A 18 -37.12 -33.52 8.02
C LEU A 18 -37.16 -32.63 6.75
N CYS A 19 -38.05 -32.93 5.76
CA CYS A 19 -38.27 -32.08 4.61
C CYS A 19 -39.14 -30.83 4.88
N VAL A 20 -39.92 -30.81 5.96
CA VAL A 20 -40.81 -29.68 6.28
C VAL A 20 -40.13 -28.63 7.21
N LYS A 21 -38.88 -28.87 7.66
CA LYS A 21 -38.11 -27.86 8.43
C LYS A 21 -36.94 -27.21 7.68
N ALA A 22 -36.94 -27.22 6.38
CA ALA A 22 -36.32 -26.14 5.63
C ALA A 22 -37.35 -25.00 5.57
N GLU A 23 -37.56 -24.30 6.66
CA GLU A 23 -38.08 -22.94 6.57
C GLU A 23 -37.15 -22.20 5.59
N GLN A 24 -37.64 -21.95 4.38
CA GLN A 24 -37.08 -20.91 3.54
C GLN A 24 -37.18 -19.62 4.37
N ARG A 25 -36.16 -19.31 5.17
CA ARG A 25 -35.99 -17.96 5.70
C ARG A 25 -35.96 -17.08 4.46
N GLN A 26 -37.00 -16.28 4.26
CA GLN A 26 -36.94 -15.24 3.25
C GLN A 26 -35.64 -14.46 3.48
N PRO A 27 -34.82 -14.24 2.45
CA PRO A 27 -33.60 -13.48 2.62
C PRO A 27 -33.95 -12.13 3.23
N LYS A 28 -33.24 -11.77 4.27
CA LYS A 28 -33.43 -10.48 4.93
C LYS A 28 -33.02 -9.39 3.95
N GLU A 29 -33.93 -8.48 3.65
CA GLU A 29 -33.66 -7.36 2.76
C GLU A 29 -33.00 -6.20 3.51
N ARG A 30 -31.95 -5.62 2.89
CA ARG A 30 -31.40 -4.31 3.25
C ARG A 30 -31.70 -3.32 2.14
N ARG A 31 -32.42 -2.26 2.49
CA ARG A 31 -32.90 -1.27 1.52
C ARG A 31 -32.06 -0.01 1.57
N TYR A 32 -31.66 0.46 0.39
CA TYR A 32 -30.93 1.71 0.19
C TYR A 32 -31.65 2.54 -0.88
N TYR A 33 -31.73 3.83 -0.65
CA TYR A 33 -32.28 4.79 -1.62
C TYR A 33 -31.16 5.70 -2.06
N ILE A 34 -30.63 5.46 -3.25
CA ILE A 34 -29.43 6.11 -3.76
C ILE A 34 -29.80 7.04 -4.91
N ALA A 35 -29.34 8.28 -4.86
CA ALA A 35 -29.50 9.21 -5.96
C ALA A 35 -28.17 9.63 -6.56
N ALA A 36 -28.14 9.80 -7.90
CA ALA A 36 -27.08 10.57 -8.56
C ALA A 36 -27.47 12.06 -8.46
N VAL A 37 -26.61 12.87 -7.87
CA VAL A 37 -26.86 14.31 -7.67
C VAL A 37 -25.66 15.13 -8.15
N GLU A 38 -25.93 16.30 -8.74
CA GLU A 38 -24.88 17.24 -9.13
C GLU A 38 -24.43 18.08 -7.95
N ILE A 39 -23.13 18.24 -7.78
CA ILE A 39 -22.51 19.09 -6.75
C ILE A 39 -21.39 19.94 -7.33
N ASP A 40 -21.05 21.00 -6.63
CA ASP A 40 -19.80 21.72 -6.84
C ASP A 40 -18.76 21.20 -5.86
N TRP A 41 -17.58 20.81 -6.36
CA TRP A 41 -16.53 20.20 -5.57
C TRP A 41 -15.21 20.96 -5.65
N ASN A 42 -14.60 21.17 -4.49
CA ASN A 42 -13.25 21.71 -4.36
C ASN A 42 -12.33 20.66 -3.75
N TYR A 43 -11.34 20.19 -4.49
CA TYR A 43 -10.39 19.18 -4.05
C TYR A 43 -9.53 19.61 -2.86
N SER A 44 -9.31 20.93 -2.68
CA SER A 44 -8.58 21.49 -1.53
C SER A 44 -9.47 21.75 -0.30
N GLY A 45 -10.71 21.26 -0.31
CA GLY A 45 -11.65 21.40 0.79
C GLY A 45 -12.05 22.88 1.06
N THR A 46 -12.41 23.16 2.31
CA THR A 46 -12.90 24.49 2.73
C THR A 46 -11.80 25.55 2.86
N LYS A 47 -10.53 25.21 2.67
CA LYS A 47 -9.40 26.15 2.75
C LYS A 47 -9.31 27.14 1.57
N GLY A 48 -10.26 27.10 0.65
CA GLY A 48 -10.66 28.20 -0.21
C GLY A 48 -9.71 28.67 -1.30
N LEU A 49 -8.62 27.96 -1.59
CA LEU A 49 -7.62 28.33 -2.60
C LEU A 49 -7.56 27.29 -3.72
N GLY A 50 -8.67 27.01 -4.38
CA GLY A 50 -8.67 26.04 -5.48
C GLY A 50 -9.85 26.23 -6.42
N GLN A 51 -9.71 25.73 -7.62
CA GLN A 51 -10.77 25.70 -8.62
C GLN A 51 -11.90 24.77 -8.16
N THR A 52 -13.13 25.20 -8.34
CA THR A 52 -14.33 24.41 -8.12
C THR A 52 -14.71 23.69 -9.42
N TYR A 53 -14.99 22.40 -9.31
CA TYR A 53 -15.40 21.54 -10.41
C TYR A 53 -16.84 21.07 -10.20
N LYS A 54 -17.62 21.06 -11.26
CA LYS A 54 -18.93 20.43 -11.25
C LYS A 54 -18.75 18.92 -11.31
N LYS A 55 -19.42 18.19 -10.41
CA LYS A 55 -19.37 16.72 -10.31
C LYS A 55 -20.79 16.16 -10.23
N VAL A 56 -20.89 14.87 -10.47
CA VAL A 56 -22.08 14.07 -10.11
C VAL A 56 -21.64 12.95 -9.18
N VAL A 57 -22.37 12.76 -8.10
CA VAL A 57 -22.00 11.81 -7.03
C VAL A 57 -23.20 11.02 -6.56
N PHE A 58 -22.96 9.86 -5.96
CA PHE A 58 -24.02 9.12 -5.26
C PHE A 58 -24.26 9.69 -3.87
N ARG A 59 -25.54 9.83 -3.50
CA ARG A 59 -25.97 10.25 -2.15
C ARG A 59 -27.13 9.38 -1.68
N GLU A 60 -27.17 9.09 -0.38
CA GLU A 60 -28.24 8.31 0.24
C GLU A 60 -29.38 9.22 0.70
N TYR A 61 -30.61 8.74 0.49
CA TYR A 61 -31.84 9.41 0.86
C TYR A 61 -32.69 8.51 1.78
N GLU A 62 -33.66 9.11 2.44
CA GLU A 62 -34.76 8.39 3.06
C GLU A 62 -35.69 7.82 2.00
N GLU A 63 -36.53 6.86 2.39
CA GLU A 63 -37.52 6.26 1.52
C GLU A 63 -38.37 7.32 0.79
N GLY A 64 -38.58 7.11 -0.50
CA GLY A 64 -39.31 8.06 -1.35
C GLY A 64 -38.50 9.32 -1.72
N PHE A 65 -37.19 9.37 -1.39
CA PHE A 65 -36.28 10.47 -1.73
C PHE A 65 -36.69 11.86 -1.18
N THR A 66 -37.40 11.87 -0.05
CA THR A 66 -37.92 13.10 0.55
C THR A 66 -36.86 13.95 1.22
N ARG A 67 -35.81 13.31 1.78
CA ARG A 67 -34.72 13.99 2.47
C ARG A 67 -33.40 13.23 2.26
N ALA A 68 -32.33 13.96 1.93
CA ALA A 68 -30.99 13.40 1.91
C ALA A 68 -30.54 13.02 3.32
N LYS A 69 -29.94 11.84 3.48
CA LYS A 69 -29.28 11.44 4.71
C LYS A 69 -27.97 12.22 4.90
N ALA A 70 -27.52 12.33 6.15
CA ALA A 70 -26.24 12.95 6.46
C ALA A 70 -25.10 12.17 5.77
N HIS A 71 -24.27 12.89 5.05
CA HIS A 71 -23.07 12.34 4.40
C HIS A 71 -21.84 12.74 5.21
N PRO A 72 -21.07 11.80 5.76
CA PRO A 72 -19.85 12.13 6.51
C PRO A 72 -18.87 12.92 5.65
N SER A 73 -18.35 14.02 6.18
CA SER A 73 -17.42 14.89 5.45
C SER A 73 -16.16 14.17 4.99
N TRP A 74 -15.67 13.21 5.76
CA TRP A 74 -14.50 12.43 5.42
C TRP A 74 -14.71 11.43 4.27
N LEU A 75 -15.95 11.04 3.95
CA LEU A 75 -16.24 10.26 2.74
C LEU A 75 -16.09 11.08 1.45
N GLY A 76 -16.21 12.41 1.55
CA GLY A 76 -15.94 13.33 0.45
C GLY A 76 -16.77 13.07 -0.80
N LEU A 77 -16.10 12.85 -1.93
CA LEU A 77 -16.75 12.54 -3.21
C LEU A 77 -17.41 11.16 -3.23
N MET A 78 -16.90 10.19 -2.47
CA MET A 78 -17.47 8.85 -2.48
C MET A 78 -18.95 8.87 -2.14
N GLY A 79 -19.68 7.94 -2.76
CA GLY A 79 -21.05 7.60 -2.37
C GLY A 79 -21.12 6.98 -0.97
N PRO A 80 -22.33 6.78 -0.45
CA PRO A 80 -22.54 6.10 0.81
C PRO A 80 -22.00 4.68 0.76
N THR A 81 -21.51 4.16 1.90
CA THR A 81 -21.05 2.78 1.99
C THR A 81 -22.24 1.84 2.07
N LEU A 82 -22.40 0.98 1.08
CA LEU A 82 -23.39 -0.08 1.05
C LEU A 82 -22.83 -1.31 1.77
N ARG A 83 -23.65 -2.00 2.57
CA ARG A 83 -23.23 -3.17 3.35
C ARG A 83 -24.31 -4.23 3.29
N ALA A 84 -23.89 -5.48 3.13
CA ALA A 84 -24.73 -6.65 3.33
C ALA A 84 -23.89 -7.84 3.80
N GLN A 85 -24.54 -8.80 4.45
CA GLN A 85 -23.91 -10.03 4.90
C GLN A 85 -24.58 -11.24 4.25
N GLU A 86 -23.90 -12.36 4.28
CA GLU A 86 -24.35 -13.64 3.73
C GLU A 86 -25.80 -13.95 4.14
N GLY A 87 -26.63 -14.30 3.14
CA GLY A 87 -28.04 -14.57 3.27
C GLY A 87 -28.94 -13.32 3.24
N GLU A 88 -28.39 -12.13 2.98
CA GLU A 88 -29.15 -10.91 2.77
C GLU A 88 -29.22 -10.54 1.28
N THR A 89 -30.28 -9.82 0.91
CA THR A 89 -30.45 -9.18 -0.39
C THR A 89 -30.39 -7.67 -0.21
N LEU A 90 -29.48 -6.99 -0.92
CA LEU A 90 -29.53 -5.54 -1.06
C LEU A 90 -30.59 -5.18 -2.09
N VAL A 91 -31.52 -4.31 -1.68
CA VAL A 91 -32.50 -3.68 -2.56
C VAL A 91 -32.12 -2.22 -2.70
N VAL A 92 -31.52 -1.88 -3.85
CA VAL A 92 -31.05 -0.52 -4.12
C VAL A 92 -32.02 0.17 -5.06
N THR A 93 -32.82 1.08 -4.53
CA THR A 93 -33.63 1.98 -5.34
C THR A 93 -32.76 3.13 -5.79
N PHE A 94 -32.45 3.18 -7.07
CA PHE A 94 -31.64 4.23 -7.66
C PHE A 94 -32.49 5.26 -8.40
N ARG A 95 -32.33 6.54 -8.07
CA ARG A 95 -32.97 7.66 -8.77
C ARG A 95 -31.90 8.56 -9.38
N ASN A 96 -32.02 8.83 -10.66
CA ASN A 96 -31.16 9.81 -11.30
C ASN A 96 -31.76 11.22 -11.15
N MET A 97 -31.19 12.03 -10.24
CA MET A 97 -31.58 13.43 -10.03
C MET A 97 -30.65 14.41 -10.74
N ALA A 98 -29.67 13.91 -11.52
CA ALA A 98 -28.72 14.71 -12.25
C ALA A 98 -29.10 14.82 -13.74
N ASN A 99 -28.44 15.72 -14.46
CA ASN A 99 -28.59 15.88 -15.89
C ASN A 99 -27.69 14.89 -16.64
N GLY A 100 -28.22 13.76 -17.07
CA GLY A 100 -27.50 12.75 -17.80
C GLY A 100 -28.15 11.38 -17.73
N GLU A 101 -27.47 10.40 -18.27
CA GLU A 101 -27.84 9.01 -18.21
C GLU A 101 -26.80 8.28 -17.34
N TYR A 102 -27.25 7.63 -16.29
CA TYR A 102 -26.38 6.94 -15.32
C TYR A 102 -26.96 5.60 -14.94
N SER A 103 -26.17 4.78 -14.27
CA SER A 103 -26.59 3.51 -13.70
C SER A 103 -25.93 3.32 -12.34
N ILE A 104 -26.14 2.15 -11.72
CA ILE A 104 -25.39 1.70 -10.57
C ILE A 104 -25.02 0.22 -10.77
N HIS A 105 -23.73 -0.05 -10.86
CA HIS A 105 -23.15 -1.36 -11.11
C HIS A 105 -22.27 -1.79 -9.93
N PRO A 106 -22.55 -2.92 -9.26
CA PRO A 106 -21.78 -3.40 -8.14
C PRO A 106 -20.69 -4.35 -8.59
N HIS A 107 -19.58 -4.39 -7.85
CA HIS A 107 -18.59 -5.46 -7.92
C HIS A 107 -18.73 -6.41 -6.72
N GLY A 108 -18.36 -7.67 -6.89
CA GLY A 108 -18.20 -8.65 -5.82
C GLY A 108 -19.48 -9.15 -5.14
N ILE A 109 -20.62 -9.01 -5.78
CA ILE A 109 -21.92 -9.48 -5.29
C ILE A 109 -22.70 -10.16 -6.42
N ALA A 110 -23.61 -11.08 -6.10
CA ALA A 110 -24.42 -11.78 -7.10
C ALA A 110 -25.63 -10.94 -7.53
N TYR A 111 -25.94 -10.95 -8.82
CA TYR A 111 -27.10 -10.26 -9.39
C TYR A 111 -27.61 -10.95 -10.67
N GLY A 112 -28.89 -10.78 -10.96
CA GLY A 112 -29.46 -11.13 -12.26
C GLY A 112 -29.24 -10.02 -13.29
N LYS A 113 -29.40 -10.34 -14.59
CA LYS A 113 -29.11 -9.42 -15.69
C LYS A 113 -29.86 -8.09 -15.61
N GLN A 114 -31.05 -8.05 -15.04
CA GLN A 114 -31.86 -6.82 -14.85
C GLN A 114 -31.43 -5.98 -13.63
N SER A 115 -30.35 -6.37 -12.95
CA SER A 115 -29.77 -5.67 -11.79
C SER A 115 -28.26 -5.51 -11.93
N GLU A 116 -27.73 -5.61 -13.14
CA GLU A 116 -26.31 -5.43 -13.46
C GLU A 116 -25.90 -3.95 -13.52
N GLY A 117 -26.72 -3.13 -14.17
CA GLY A 117 -26.48 -1.69 -14.32
C GLY A 117 -25.26 -1.34 -15.17
N ALA A 118 -24.88 -2.20 -16.13
CA ALA A 118 -23.71 -2.02 -16.98
C ALA A 118 -24.09 -1.99 -18.46
N TYR A 119 -23.85 -0.86 -19.12
CA TYR A 119 -24.15 -0.68 -20.53
C TYR A 119 -23.02 -1.17 -21.42
N TYR A 120 -23.27 -2.25 -22.18
CA TYR A 120 -22.37 -2.78 -23.21
C TYR A 120 -23.16 -3.64 -24.21
N PHE A 121 -22.50 -4.05 -25.29
CA PHE A 121 -23.12 -4.94 -26.26
C PHE A 121 -23.01 -6.40 -25.79
N ASP A 122 -24.14 -7.00 -25.42
CA ASP A 122 -24.25 -8.36 -24.87
C ASP A 122 -25.35 -9.20 -25.53
N ASN A 123 -26.00 -8.65 -26.55
CA ASN A 123 -27.08 -9.27 -27.29
C ASN A 123 -28.33 -9.64 -26.45
N THR A 124 -28.53 -8.99 -25.31
CA THR A 124 -29.73 -9.14 -24.47
C THR A 124 -30.91 -8.33 -24.99
N SER A 125 -32.10 -8.64 -24.48
CA SER A 125 -33.35 -7.95 -24.88
C SER A 125 -33.41 -6.52 -24.30
N GLN A 126 -34.25 -5.68 -24.90
CA GLN A 126 -34.51 -4.31 -24.40
C GLN A 126 -35.07 -4.30 -22.95
N LYS A 127 -35.79 -5.36 -22.57
CA LYS A 127 -36.31 -5.50 -21.21
C LYS A 127 -35.18 -5.76 -20.20
N GLU A 128 -34.18 -6.55 -20.58
CA GLU A 128 -33.01 -6.85 -19.75
C GLU A 128 -32.04 -5.67 -19.66
N LYS A 129 -32.12 -4.70 -20.59
CA LYS A 129 -31.32 -3.48 -20.61
C LYS A 129 -31.98 -2.27 -19.91
N GLY A 130 -33.10 -2.49 -19.23
CA GLY A 130 -33.84 -1.43 -18.55
C GLY A 130 -33.08 -0.81 -17.37
N ASP A 131 -32.11 -1.53 -16.82
CA ASP A 131 -31.25 -1.11 -15.70
C ASP A 131 -29.94 -0.45 -16.12
N ASP A 132 -29.56 -0.57 -17.40
CA ASP A 132 -28.27 -0.07 -17.91
C ASP A 132 -28.24 1.46 -18.04
N ILE A 133 -29.39 2.08 -18.27
CA ILE A 133 -29.53 3.51 -18.56
C ILE A 133 -30.73 4.08 -17.83
N ILE A 134 -30.48 4.81 -16.77
CA ILE A 134 -31.49 5.55 -16.01
C ILE A 134 -31.40 7.04 -16.36
N ARG A 135 -32.43 7.57 -17.02
CA ARG A 135 -32.46 8.95 -17.47
C ARG A 135 -32.77 9.91 -16.33
N ALA A 136 -32.57 11.18 -16.57
CA ALA A 136 -32.90 12.21 -15.60
C ALA A 136 -34.35 12.08 -15.09
N ASN A 137 -34.50 12.08 -13.77
CA ASN A 137 -35.77 11.87 -13.01
C ASN A 137 -36.40 10.45 -13.12
N GLU A 138 -35.71 9.47 -13.72
CA GLU A 138 -36.14 8.06 -13.71
C GLU A 138 -35.58 7.33 -12.48
N GLU A 139 -36.22 6.22 -12.16
CA GLU A 139 -35.84 5.31 -11.09
C GLU A 139 -35.73 3.88 -11.60
N HIS A 140 -34.83 3.09 -10.97
CA HIS A 140 -34.76 1.64 -11.14
C HIS A 140 -34.46 0.97 -9.79
N VAL A 141 -34.94 -0.25 -9.58
CA VAL A 141 -34.69 -1.04 -8.38
C VAL A 141 -33.81 -2.21 -8.71
N TYR A 142 -32.62 -2.22 -8.14
CA TYR A 142 -31.63 -3.29 -8.28
C TYR A 142 -31.73 -4.26 -7.10
N TYR A 143 -31.57 -5.56 -7.39
CA TYR A 143 -31.58 -6.64 -6.40
C TYR A 143 -30.23 -7.36 -6.46
N TRP A 144 -29.45 -7.27 -5.40
CA TRP A 144 -28.13 -7.92 -5.30
C TRP A 144 -28.11 -8.87 -4.11
N GLU A 145 -27.64 -10.09 -4.32
CA GLU A 145 -27.72 -11.17 -3.34
C GLU A 145 -26.34 -11.51 -2.79
N VAL A 146 -26.22 -11.65 -1.47
CA VAL A 146 -25.00 -12.17 -0.84
C VAL A 146 -25.18 -13.67 -0.64
N THR A 147 -24.86 -14.41 -1.71
CA THR A 147 -24.85 -15.87 -1.69
C THR A 147 -23.59 -16.40 -1.00
N PRO A 148 -23.54 -17.69 -0.58
CA PRO A 148 -22.33 -18.29 -0.01
C PRO A 148 -21.09 -18.18 -0.92
N GLU A 149 -21.28 -18.18 -2.25
CA GLU A 149 -20.20 -18.12 -3.24
C GLU A 149 -19.52 -16.76 -3.30
N VAL A 150 -20.25 -15.66 -3.06
CA VAL A 150 -19.71 -14.29 -3.03
C VAL A 150 -19.39 -13.82 -1.61
N SER A 151 -19.80 -14.57 -0.61
CA SER A 151 -19.51 -14.29 0.79
C SER A 151 -18.02 -14.51 1.11
N PRO A 152 -17.44 -13.76 2.07
CA PRO A 152 -16.09 -14.00 2.51
C PRO A 152 -15.91 -15.44 3.03
N GLN A 153 -14.87 -16.11 2.57
CA GLN A 153 -14.52 -17.47 2.96
C GLN A 153 -13.86 -17.50 4.34
N ARG A 154 -13.57 -18.71 4.86
CA ARG A 154 -13.09 -18.90 6.24
C ARG A 154 -11.90 -18.02 6.60
N ASN A 155 -10.93 -17.91 5.69
CA ASN A 155 -9.67 -17.20 5.93
C ASN A 155 -9.74 -15.71 5.55
N ASP A 156 -10.81 -15.29 4.86
CA ASP A 156 -11.01 -13.90 4.52
C ASP A 156 -11.34 -13.04 5.75
N PRO A 157 -11.16 -11.71 5.69
CA PRO A 157 -11.65 -10.80 6.71
C PRO A 157 -13.17 -10.89 6.88
N SER A 158 -13.70 -10.30 7.94
CA SER A 158 -15.15 -10.33 8.22
C SER A 158 -15.99 -9.69 7.14
N CYS A 159 -15.46 -8.66 6.45
CA CYS A 159 -16.07 -8.00 5.30
C CYS A 159 -15.03 -7.83 4.21
N LEU A 160 -15.38 -8.19 2.98
CA LEU A 160 -14.60 -7.89 1.77
C LEU A 160 -14.99 -6.51 1.25
N THR A 161 -14.02 -5.81 0.70
CA THR A 161 -14.20 -4.47 0.14
C THR A 161 -14.35 -4.55 -1.37
N TYR A 162 -15.41 -3.95 -1.88
CA TYR A 162 -15.69 -3.78 -3.30
C TYR A 162 -16.12 -2.35 -3.59
N SER A 163 -16.31 -2.03 -4.85
CA SER A 163 -16.87 -0.77 -5.32
C SER A 163 -18.22 -0.95 -5.98
N TYR A 164 -18.97 0.13 -6.06
CA TYR A 164 -20.06 0.29 -7.01
C TYR A 164 -19.87 1.59 -7.78
N VAL A 165 -20.17 1.58 -9.06
CA VAL A 165 -19.90 2.69 -9.98
C VAL A 165 -21.08 2.88 -10.92
N SER A 166 -21.16 4.05 -11.60
CA SER A 166 -21.99 4.15 -12.81
C SER A 166 -21.22 3.55 -13.99
N HIS A 167 -21.89 2.75 -14.79
CA HIS A 167 -21.29 2.02 -15.90
C HIS A 167 -22.01 2.30 -17.24
N ARG A 168 -22.58 3.49 -17.40
CA ARG A 168 -23.12 3.95 -18.69
C ARG A 168 -21.98 4.34 -19.64
N ASN A 169 -21.01 5.09 -19.11
CA ASN A 169 -19.71 5.39 -19.71
C ASN A 169 -18.66 5.38 -18.58
N VAL A 170 -17.95 4.27 -18.41
CA VAL A 170 -17.09 4.03 -17.25
C VAL A 170 -16.06 5.14 -17.04
N VAL A 171 -15.39 5.59 -18.10
CA VAL A 171 -14.35 6.63 -18.01
C VAL A 171 -14.98 7.97 -17.62
N GLU A 172 -16.02 8.39 -18.31
CA GLU A 172 -16.69 9.66 -18.07
C GLU A 172 -17.38 9.70 -16.70
N ASP A 173 -18.08 8.60 -16.34
CA ASP A 173 -18.85 8.51 -15.09
C ASP A 173 -17.93 8.48 -13.88
N LEU A 174 -16.81 7.74 -13.93
CA LEU A 174 -15.81 7.69 -12.88
C LEU A 174 -15.17 9.07 -12.66
N ASN A 175 -14.68 9.70 -13.74
CA ASN A 175 -14.06 11.03 -13.66
C ASN A 175 -15.07 12.11 -13.26
N SER A 176 -16.35 11.88 -13.46
CA SER A 176 -17.42 12.76 -12.98
C SER A 176 -17.73 12.59 -11.47
N GLY A 177 -17.33 11.46 -10.84
CA GLY A 177 -17.44 11.25 -9.39
C GLY A 177 -18.40 10.13 -8.96
N LEU A 178 -18.92 9.29 -9.87
CA LEU A 178 -19.90 8.25 -9.56
C LEU A 178 -19.24 6.94 -9.11
N ILE A 179 -18.79 6.93 -7.88
CA ILE A 179 -18.16 5.79 -7.21
C ILE A 179 -18.53 5.75 -5.73
N GLY A 180 -18.69 4.54 -5.18
CA GLY A 180 -18.84 4.29 -3.75
C GLY A 180 -18.31 2.92 -3.35
N ALA A 181 -18.28 2.64 -2.05
CA ALA A 181 -17.82 1.39 -1.47
C ALA A 181 -18.98 0.44 -1.18
N LEU A 182 -18.76 -0.86 -1.47
CA LEU A 182 -19.66 -1.96 -1.13
C LEU A 182 -18.90 -2.96 -0.25
N LEU A 183 -19.43 -3.23 0.94
CA LEU A 183 -18.88 -4.23 1.86
C LEU A 183 -19.77 -5.48 1.86
N VAL A 184 -19.18 -6.60 1.50
CA VAL A 184 -19.81 -7.92 1.53
C VAL A 184 -19.26 -8.69 2.71
N CYS A 185 -20.11 -9.06 3.66
CA CYS A 185 -19.71 -9.52 4.98
C CYS A 185 -20.15 -10.97 5.27
N LYS A 186 -19.43 -11.63 6.19
CA LYS A 186 -19.82 -12.94 6.74
C LYS A 186 -21.13 -12.82 7.50
N SER A 187 -21.90 -13.91 7.54
CA SER A 187 -23.11 -13.98 8.34
C SER A 187 -22.85 -13.65 9.82
N GLY A 188 -23.71 -12.85 10.44
CA GLY A 188 -23.60 -12.41 11.83
C GLY A 188 -22.55 -11.32 12.10
N THR A 189 -21.99 -10.74 11.06
CA THR A 189 -21.02 -9.64 11.19
C THR A 189 -21.68 -8.28 11.38
N LEU A 190 -22.82 -8.05 10.73
CA LEU A 190 -23.52 -6.78 10.75
C LEU A 190 -24.67 -6.78 11.77
N ASP A 191 -24.84 -5.69 12.49
CA ASP A 191 -26.01 -5.44 13.31
C ASP A 191 -27.24 -5.00 12.48
N ALA A 192 -28.33 -4.67 13.15
CA ALA A 192 -29.56 -4.23 12.48
C ALA A 192 -29.39 -2.89 11.71
N SER A 193 -28.45 -2.05 12.14
CA SER A 193 -28.12 -0.77 11.48
C SER A 193 -27.14 -0.92 10.32
N GLY A 194 -26.55 -2.12 10.14
CA GLY A 194 -25.55 -2.39 9.13
C GLY A 194 -24.11 -2.09 9.57
N GLN A 195 -23.87 -1.87 10.86
CA GLN A 195 -22.52 -1.65 11.39
C GLN A 195 -21.85 -2.99 11.75
N GLN A 196 -20.54 -3.08 11.60
CA GLN A 196 -19.77 -4.26 12.00
C GLN A 196 -19.73 -4.38 13.52
N THR A 197 -20.22 -5.49 14.09
CA THR A 197 -20.42 -5.67 15.53
C THR A 197 -19.15 -5.80 16.37
N ARG A 198 -18.01 -6.15 15.74
CA ARG A 198 -16.73 -6.40 16.43
C ARG A 198 -15.65 -5.37 16.10
N ILE A 199 -16.02 -4.33 15.39
CA ILE A 199 -15.12 -3.27 14.94
C ILE A 199 -15.56 -1.97 15.61
N HIS A 200 -14.60 -1.23 16.15
CA HIS A 200 -14.88 0.06 16.81
C HIS A 200 -14.82 1.22 15.83
N HIS A 201 -13.93 1.14 14.85
CA HIS A 201 -13.82 2.14 13.78
C HIS A 201 -13.76 1.45 12.43
N GLU A 202 -14.58 1.86 11.50
CA GLU A 202 -14.57 1.44 10.11
C GLU A 202 -14.21 2.65 9.26
N LEU A 203 -13.09 2.57 8.54
CA LEU A 203 -12.59 3.65 7.70
C LEU A 203 -12.52 3.17 6.25
N ILE A 204 -12.95 4.01 5.33
CA ILE A 204 -12.98 3.71 3.91
C ILE A 204 -12.23 4.81 3.17
N PHE A 205 -11.21 4.41 2.41
CA PHE A 205 -10.35 5.34 1.68
C PHE A 205 -10.30 5.00 0.20
N LEU A 206 -10.73 5.92 -0.61
CA LEU A 206 -10.59 5.90 -2.05
C LEU A 206 -9.31 6.65 -2.46
N PHE A 207 -8.30 5.93 -2.90
CA PHE A 207 -7.17 6.49 -3.63
C PHE A 207 -7.61 6.69 -5.08
N GLY A 208 -8.13 7.87 -5.36
CA GLY A 208 -8.81 8.21 -6.60
C GLY A 208 -8.03 9.23 -7.42
N VAL A 209 -7.73 8.88 -8.67
CA VAL A 209 -7.14 9.80 -9.64
C VAL A 209 -8.24 10.23 -10.59
N PHE A 210 -8.56 11.52 -10.62
CA PHE A 210 -9.61 12.10 -11.45
C PHE A 210 -9.01 12.95 -12.54
N ASN A 211 -9.32 12.60 -13.81
CA ASN A 211 -8.97 13.40 -14.96
C ASN A 211 -10.17 14.29 -15.35
N GLU A 212 -10.12 15.57 -15.00
CA GLU A 212 -11.22 16.49 -15.23
C GLU A 212 -11.50 16.76 -16.72
N LYS A 213 -10.54 16.51 -17.61
CA LYS A 213 -10.76 16.58 -19.07
C LYS A 213 -11.61 15.42 -19.62
N GLU A 214 -11.71 14.34 -18.88
CA GLU A 214 -12.52 13.16 -19.22
C GLU A 214 -13.85 13.09 -18.46
N SER A 215 -14.07 14.03 -17.53
CA SER A 215 -15.36 14.20 -16.85
C SER A 215 -16.44 14.71 -17.83
N LYS A 216 -17.69 14.36 -17.56
CA LYS A 216 -18.84 14.93 -18.26
C LYS A 216 -18.87 16.48 -18.21
N TYR A 217 -18.40 17.04 -17.11
CA TYR A 217 -18.38 18.49 -16.83
C TYR A 217 -17.04 19.12 -17.17
N LYS A 218 -16.44 18.75 -18.30
CA LYS A 218 -15.12 19.23 -18.76
C LYS A 218 -14.95 20.73 -18.52
N PRO A 219 -13.81 21.18 -17.97
CA PRO A 219 -13.53 22.59 -17.82
C PRO A 219 -13.51 23.28 -19.19
N LYS A 220 -13.96 24.52 -19.26
CA LYS A 220 -13.89 25.32 -20.49
C LYS A 220 -12.42 25.45 -20.93
N GLN A 221 -12.17 25.42 -22.26
CA GLN A 221 -10.84 25.62 -22.86
C GLN A 221 -10.14 26.81 -22.21
N ASN A 222 -8.91 26.63 -21.72
CA ASN A 222 -7.99 27.56 -21.04
C ASN A 222 -7.85 27.35 -19.50
N ALA A 223 -8.38 26.31 -18.93
CA ALA A 223 -7.95 25.91 -17.59
C ALA A 223 -6.51 25.36 -17.65
N ASP A 224 -5.68 25.78 -16.70
CA ASP A 224 -4.29 25.35 -16.51
C ASP A 224 -4.09 23.83 -16.72
N ASP A 225 -2.86 23.42 -17.03
CA ASP A 225 -2.47 22.03 -17.28
C ASP A 225 -2.76 21.06 -16.11
N ASP A 226 -3.10 21.56 -14.94
CA ASP A 226 -3.42 20.79 -13.73
C ASP A 226 -4.86 20.23 -13.73
N HIS A 227 -5.14 19.30 -14.65
CA HIS A 227 -6.46 18.67 -14.79
C HIS A 227 -6.55 17.27 -14.16
N ILE A 228 -5.43 16.67 -13.76
CA ILE A 228 -5.38 15.37 -13.10
C ILE A 228 -5.26 15.60 -11.59
N LYS A 229 -6.22 15.06 -10.83
CA LYS A 229 -6.29 15.23 -9.38
C LYS A 229 -6.00 13.91 -8.68
N TYR A 230 -4.92 13.87 -7.91
CA TYR A 230 -4.52 12.74 -7.08
C TYR A 230 -5.09 12.93 -5.68
N THR A 231 -6.06 12.09 -5.30
CA THR A 231 -6.89 12.33 -4.13
C THR A 231 -7.02 11.16 -3.19
N ILE A 232 -7.35 11.44 -1.93
CA ILE A 232 -7.93 10.48 -1.00
C ILE A 232 -9.35 10.97 -0.67
N ASN A 233 -10.36 10.15 -1.01
CA ASN A 233 -11.78 10.50 -0.88
C ASN A 233 -12.18 11.83 -1.59
N GLY A 234 -11.47 12.19 -2.65
CA GLY A 234 -11.69 13.42 -3.38
C GLY A 234 -11.03 14.66 -2.78
N TYR A 235 -10.12 14.50 -1.81
CA TYR A 235 -9.33 15.59 -1.23
C TYR A 235 -7.84 15.44 -1.53
N THR A 236 -7.15 16.56 -1.68
CA THR A 236 -5.69 16.64 -1.89
C THR A 236 -5.02 17.36 -0.71
N ASP A 237 -3.68 17.27 -0.64
CA ASP A 237 -2.82 18.07 0.25
C ASP A 237 -3.22 18.03 1.72
N GLY A 238 -3.62 16.86 2.20
CA GLY A 238 -3.97 16.66 3.61
C GLY A 238 -5.23 17.40 4.06
N THR A 239 -6.12 17.77 3.13
CA THR A 239 -7.35 18.51 3.44
C THR A 239 -8.53 17.61 3.77
N LEU A 240 -8.38 16.27 3.70
CA LEU A 240 -9.41 15.33 4.15
C LEU A 240 -9.76 15.60 5.63
N PRO A 241 -11.03 15.91 5.96
CA PRO A 241 -11.43 16.29 7.30
C PRO A 241 -11.75 15.08 8.19
N ASP A 242 -11.71 15.29 9.49
CA ASP A 242 -12.42 14.51 10.55
C ASP A 242 -12.10 13.02 10.65
N VAL A 243 -10.93 12.55 10.23
CA VAL A 243 -10.54 11.15 10.41
C VAL A 243 -9.92 10.97 11.79
N ASN A 244 -10.74 10.49 12.74
CA ASN A 244 -10.33 10.26 14.12
C ASN A 244 -10.59 8.82 14.54
N ILE A 245 -9.64 8.21 15.24
CA ILE A 245 -9.76 6.88 15.84
C ILE A 245 -9.23 6.88 17.27
N CYS A 246 -9.64 5.90 18.05
CA CYS A 246 -9.16 5.69 19.40
C CYS A 246 -7.94 4.76 19.43
N ALA A 247 -6.94 5.10 20.24
CA ALA A 247 -5.85 4.18 20.54
C ALA A 247 -6.41 2.90 21.20
N HIS A 248 -5.85 1.74 20.85
CA HIS A 248 -6.24 0.41 21.31
C HIS A 248 -7.61 -0.10 20.83
N ALA A 249 -8.34 0.69 20.05
CA ALA A 249 -9.56 0.25 19.39
C ALA A 249 -9.24 -0.61 18.15
N THR A 250 -10.12 -1.55 17.82
CA THR A 250 -10.04 -2.31 16.57
C THR A 250 -10.53 -1.45 15.40
N VAL A 251 -9.72 -1.36 14.36
CA VAL A 251 -10.00 -0.58 13.17
C VAL A 251 -10.05 -1.49 11.95
N SER A 252 -11.17 -1.43 11.21
CA SER A 252 -11.28 -2.02 9.88
C SER A 252 -10.97 -0.96 8.82
N LEU A 253 -10.11 -1.29 7.88
CA LEU A 253 -9.65 -0.43 6.82
C LEU A 253 -10.09 -0.99 5.47
N HIS A 254 -10.77 -0.19 4.68
CA HIS A 254 -11.26 -0.55 3.36
C HIS A 254 -10.67 0.39 2.34
N PHE A 255 -9.80 -0.14 1.47
CA PHE A 255 -9.09 0.64 0.47
C PHE A 255 -9.63 0.36 -0.92
N LEU A 256 -9.81 1.41 -1.70
CA LEU A 256 -10.15 1.35 -3.12
C LEU A 256 -9.11 2.13 -3.91
N GLY A 257 -8.62 1.56 -5.02
CA GLY A 257 -7.74 2.22 -5.97
C GLY A 257 -8.49 2.43 -7.28
N MET A 258 -8.67 3.69 -7.70
CA MET A 258 -9.45 4.00 -8.89
C MET A 258 -8.81 5.09 -9.74
N SER A 259 -8.72 4.80 -11.04
CA SER A 259 -8.34 5.75 -12.09
C SER A 259 -8.89 5.24 -13.43
N SER A 260 -9.16 6.14 -14.37
CA SER A 260 -9.46 5.78 -15.77
C SER A 260 -8.22 5.28 -16.53
N ASP A 261 -7.03 5.69 -16.11
CA ASP A 261 -5.76 5.22 -16.63
C ASP A 261 -5.14 4.14 -15.73
N PRO A 262 -4.23 3.31 -16.25
CA PRO A 262 -3.47 2.37 -15.43
C PRO A 262 -2.70 3.09 -14.32
N GLU A 263 -2.95 2.72 -13.06
CA GLU A 263 -2.33 3.33 -11.90
C GLU A 263 -2.01 2.26 -10.86
N VAL A 264 -0.90 2.43 -10.16
CA VAL A 264 -0.49 1.59 -9.03
C VAL A 264 -0.45 2.46 -7.78
N PHE A 265 -1.02 1.95 -6.67
CA PHE A 265 -0.99 2.63 -5.38
C PHE A 265 -0.26 1.77 -4.36
N SER A 266 0.49 2.39 -3.47
CA SER A 266 1.12 1.75 -2.32
C SER A 266 0.70 2.48 -1.05
N VAL A 267 -0.37 1.99 -0.42
CA VAL A 267 -1.00 2.66 0.72
C VAL A 267 -0.22 2.38 1.98
N HIS A 268 0.26 3.43 2.62
CA HIS A 268 0.99 3.36 3.89
C HIS A 268 0.42 4.33 4.92
N MET A 269 0.35 3.89 6.17
CA MET A 269 0.05 4.73 7.31
C MET A 269 1.28 4.78 8.22
N ASN A 270 1.85 5.96 8.37
CA ASN A 270 3.06 6.14 9.17
C ASN A 270 2.87 5.64 10.60
N GLY A 271 3.92 5.00 11.13
CA GLY A 271 3.93 4.50 12.50
C GLY A 271 2.96 3.37 12.81
N GLN A 272 2.41 2.71 11.79
CA GLN A 272 1.45 1.61 11.92
C GLN A 272 1.91 0.37 11.17
N VAL A 273 1.48 -0.80 11.65
CA VAL A 273 1.55 -2.09 10.95
C VAL A 273 0.13 -2.55 10.67
N LEU A 274 -0.13 -2.96 9.45
CA LEU A 274 -1.44 -3.43 9.01
C LEU A 274 -1.49 -4.95 8.96
N LEU A 275 -2.68 -5.49 9.13
CA LEU A 275 -3.00 -6.90 8.91
C LEU A 275 -3.84 -7.01 7.65
N GLN A 276 -3.32 -7.70 6.64
CA GLN A 276 -4.01 -7.95 5.37
C GLN A 276 -3.90 -9.43 5.02
N ASP A 277 -5.01 -10.09 4.69
CA ASP A 277 -5.08 -11.49 4.25
C ASP A 277 -4.32 -12.48 5.16
N GLY A 278 -4.36 -12.23 6.47
CA GLY A 278 -3.67 -13.04 7.47
C GLY A 278 -2.17 -12.77 7.60
N HIS A 279 -1.64 -11.70 7.00
CA HIS A 279 -0.22 -11.32 7.05
C HIS A 279 -0.01 -9.91 7.57
N LYS A 280 1.10 -9.70 8.28
CA LYS A 280 1.55 -8.37 8.70
C LYS A 280 2.25 -7.65 7.55
N VAL A 281 1.71 -6.51 7.16
CA VAL A 281 2.21 -5.71 6.03
C VAL A 281 2.56 -4.29 6.44
N SER A 282 3.54 -3.70 5.78
CA SER A 282 3.90 -2.29 5.94
C SER A 282 3.10 -1.36 5.03
N SER A 283 2.66 -1.88 3.89
CA SER A 283 1.88 -1.15 2.89
C SER A 283 0.91 -2.09 2.19
N VAL A 284 -0.20 -1.55 1.72
CA VAL A 284 -1.20 -2.27 0.93
C VAL A 284 -1.09 -1.82 -0.52
N GLY A 285 -0.80 -2.77 -1.42
CA GLY A 285 -0.74 -2.52 -2.85
C GLY A 285 -2.12 -2.56 -3.49
N LEU A 286 -2.38 -1.62 -4.40
CA LEU A 286 -3.59 -1.55 -5.22
C LEU A 286 -3.24 -1.21 -6.67
N ILE A 287 -4.07 -1.63 -7.59
CA ILE A 287 -4.08 -1.13 -8.98
C ILE A 287 -5.44 -0.51 -9.28
N SER A 288 -5.53 0.26 -10.37
CA SER A 288 -6.80 0.83 -10.80
C SER A 288 -7.90 -0.23 -10.93
N GLY A 289 -9.05 0.01 -10.31
CA GLY A 289 -10.20 -0.90 -10.30
C GLY A 289 -10.16 -1.98 -9.23
N THR A 290 -9.18 -1.99 -8.32
CA THR A 290 -9.09 -2.97 -7.23
C THR A 290 -9.39 -2.37 -5.87
N SER A 291 -9.66 -3.26 -4.92
CA SER A 291 -9.88 -2.92 -3.52
C SER A 291 -9.20 -3.93 -2.60
N ALA A 292 -8.98 -3.53 -1.37
CA ALA A 292 -8.40 -4.39 -0.34
C ALA A 292 -9.01 -4.09 1.02
N THR A 293 -9.07 -5.12 1.87
CA THR A 293 -9.46 -5.00 3.27
C THR A 293 -8.24 -5.23 4.13
N ALA A 294 -8.01 -4.35 5.09
CA ALA A 294 -7.00 -4.52 6.11
C ALA A 294 -7.58 -4.18 7.49
N SER A 295 -6.84 -4.51 8.53
CA SER A 295 -7.18 -4.10 9.89
C SER A 295 -5.94 -3.67 10.66
N MET A 296 -6.16 -2.92 11.74
CA MET A 296 -5.10 -2.53 12.66
C MET A 296 -5.65 -2.25 14.05
N VAL A 297 -4.72 -2.16 15.01
CA VAL A 297 -4.93 -1.56 16.32
C VAL A 297 -3.86 -0.50 16.47
N ALA A 298 -4.24 0.77 16.39
CA ALA A 298 -3.31 1.87 16.63
C ALA A 298 -2.96 1.95 18.12
N VAL A 299 -1.68 1.99 18.46
CA VAL A 299 -1.21 1.97 19.86
C VAL A 299 -0.86 3.38 20.35
N HIS A 300 -0.16 4.13 19.52
CA HIS A 300 0.40 5.42 19.92
C HIS A 300 -0.46 6.58 19.45
N PRO A 301 -0.93 7.43 20.37
CA PRO A 301 -1.66 8.65 20.01
C PRO A 301 -0.80 9.60 19.16
N GLY A 302 -1.46 10.37 18.32
CA GLY A 302 -0.84 11.38 17.47
C GLY A 302 -1.53 11.51 16.13
N ARG A 303 -1.07 12.47 15.33
CA ARG A 303 -1.52 12.71 13.98
C ARG A 303 -0.59 11.98 13.02
N TRP A 304 -1.12 10.98 12.30
CA TRP A 304 -0.36 10.09 11.44
C TRP A 304 -0.67 10.33 9.96
N LEU A 305 0.37 10.28 9.12
CA LEU A 305 0.23 10.43 7.68
C LEU A 305 -0.29 9.14 7.05
N LEU A 306 -1.34 9.26 6.26
CA LEU A 306 -1.83 8.25 5.32
C LEU A 306 -1.50 8.72 3.90
N SER A 307 -0.80 7.93 3.12
CA SER A 307 -0.40 8.33 1.77
C SER A 307 -0.18 7.13 0.85
N SER A 308 -0.16 7.37 -0.46
CA SER A 308 0.41 6.43 -1.41
C SER A 308 1.91 6.71 -1.56
N HIS A 309 2.75 5.72 -1.29
CA HIS A 309 4.21 5.84 -1.35
C HIS A 309 4.77 5.66 -2.78
N ILE A 310 3.97 6.00 -3.79
CA ILE A 310 4.45 6.23 -5.15
C ILE A 310 4.96 7.68 -5.24
N ILE A 311 6.17 7.90 -5.73
CA ILE A 311 6.82 9.21 -5.70
C ILE A 311 5.94 10.31 -6.34
N LYS A 312 5.39 10.03 -7.53
CA LYS A 312 4.49 10.98 -8.20
C LYS A 312 3.23 11.31 -7.39
N HIS A 313 2.71 10.35 -6.62
CA HIS A 313 1.55 10.56 -5.74
C HIS A 313 1.90 11.43 -4.54
N MET A 314 3.06 11.19 -3.93
CA MET A 314 3.53 12.01 -2.81
C MET A 314 3.75 13.47 -3.23
N GLU A 315 4.36 13.68 -4.40
CA GLU A 315 4.60 15.02 -4.98
C GLU A 315 3.30 15.72 -5.38
N ALA A 316 2.29 14.95 -5.81
CA ALA A 316 0.98 15.45 -6.23
C ALA A 316 0.00 15.69 -5.07
N GLY A 317 0.41 15.48 -3.82
CA GLY A 317 -0.44 15.74 -2.64
C GLY A 317 -1.47 14.65 -2.33
N MET A 318 -1.26 13.39 -2.78
CA MET A 318 -2.12 12.25 -2.44
C MET A 318 -1.85 11.76 -1.01
N HIS A 319 -2.22 12.56 -0.03
CA HIS A 319 -2.09 12.24 1.38
C HIS A 319 -3.23 12.79 2.22
N ALA A 320 -3.41 12.19 3.39
CA ALA A 320 -4.37 12.58 4.41
C ALA A 320 -3.77 12.34 5.79
N PHE A 321 -4.48 12.78 6.82
CA PHE A 321 -4.05 12.59 8.21
C PHE A 321 -5.11 11.81 8.99
N VAL A 322 -4.65 10.88 9.83
CA VAL A 322 -5.47 10.14 10.78
C VAL A 322 -5.05 10.54 12.18
N GLU A 323 -5.99 11.06 12.95
CA GLU A 323 -5.78 11.43 14.34
C GLU A 323 -6.08 10.26 15.26
N VAL A 324 -5.06 9.72 15.94
CA VAL A 324 -5.22 8.69 16.97
C VAL A 324 -5.29 9.36 18.33
N LYS A 325 -6.44 9.22 19.02
CA LYS A 325 -6.73 9.86 20.31
C LYS A 325 -6.75 8.84 21.44
N LYS A 326 -6.42 9.28 22.65
CA LYS A 326 -6.72 8.51 23.86
C LYS A 326 -8.21 8.66 24.15
N CYS A 327 -8.94 7.54 24.18
CA CYS A 327 -10.35 7.50 24.52
C CYS A 327 -10.54 6.74 25.84
N ALA A 328 -11.47 7.19 26.67
CA ALA A 328 -11.69 6.61 28.00
C ALA A 328 -12.24 5.16 27.95
N GLU A 329 -12.84 4.79 26.82
CA GLU A 329 -13.41 3.45 26.62
C GLU A 329 -12.36 2.38 26.25
N PHE A 330 -11.15 2.79 25.88
CA PHE A 330 -10.10 1.90 25.42
C PHE A 330 -8.83 2.06 26.23
N ASP A 331 -8.68 1.21 27.23
CA ASP A 331 -7.46 1.14 28.02
C ASP A 331 -6.35 0.36 27.28
N ALA A 332 -5.11 0.81 27.47
CA ALA A 332 -3.96 0.02 27.05
C ALA A 332 -4.01 -1.37 27.71
N PRO A 333 -3.84 -2.47 26.95
CA PRO A 333 -3.82 -3.80 27.53
C PRO A 333 -2.75 -3.88 28.62
N LYS A 334 -3.12 -4.40 29.80
CA LYS A 334 -2.18 -4.59 30.91
C LYS A 334 -1.15 -5.64 30.49
N ARG A 335 0.06 -5.19 30.19
CA ARG A 335 1.17 -6.06 29.79
C ARG A 335 1.79 -6.73 31.03
N THR A 336 1.52 -8.01 31.21
CA THR A 336 2.27 -8.85 32.14
C THR A 336 3.36 -9.59 31.37
N ILE A 337 4.55 -9.00 31.32
CA ILE A 337 5.73 -9.65 30.74
C ILE A 337 6.24 -10.66 31.76
N THR A 338 6.33 -11.94 31.41
CA THR A 338 6.89 -12.98 32.25
C THR A 338 8.41 -12.74 32.45
N TYR A 339 8.97 -13.31 33.54
CA TYR A 339 10.42 -13.21 33.78
C TYR A 339 11.23 -13.82 32.62
N ALA A 340 10.78 -14.93 32.04
CA ALA A 340 11.42 -15.55 30.89
C ALA A 340 11.40 -14.63 29.64
N GLN A 341 10.28 -13.97 29.36
CA GLN A 341 10.17 -13.00 28.26
C GLN A 341 11.06 -11.79 28.46
N LYS A 342 11.21 -11.32 29.73
CA LYS A 342 12.10 -10.21 30.05
C LYS A 342 13.58 -10.59 29.86
N LEU A 343 13.96 -11.84 30.12
CA LEU A 343 15.32 -12.33 29.87
C LEU A 343 15.65 -12.50 28.38
N GLN A 344 14.63 -12.61 27.54
CA GLN A 344 14.77 -12.76 26.08
C GLN A 344 14.78 -11.42 25.33
N SER A 345 14.42 -10.33 25.99
CA SER A 345 14.44 -8.99 25.38
C SER A 345 15.85 -8.40 25.43
N SER A 346 16.25 -7.77 24.35
CA SER A 346 17.57 -7.14 24.19
C SER A 346 17.44 -5.68 23.77
N VAL A 347 18.46 -4.89 24.09
CA VAL A 347 18.64 -3.56 23.54
C VAL A 347 19.75 -3.64 22.51
N TRP A 348 19.39 -3.44 21.24
CA TRP A 348 20.35 -3.41 20.14
C TRP A 348 20.71 -1.98 19.82
N THR A 349 21.98 -1.62 19.99
CA THR A 349 22.45 -0.27 19.68
C THR A 349 23.19 -0.25 18.35
N TYR A 350 22.73 0.63 17.46
CA TYR A 350 23.34 0.89 16.16
C TYR A 350 23.85 2.33 16.12
N TYR A 351 25.11 2.51 15.72
CA TYR A 351 25.71 3.82 15.48
C TYR A 351 25.72 4.04 13.97
N ILE A 352 24.75 4.77 13.46
CA ILE A 352 24.54 4.96 12.02
C ILE A 352 24.79 6.42 11.66
N ALA A 353 25.62 6.65 10.65
CA ALA A 353 25.83 7.97 10.09
C ALA A 353 25.22 8.08 8.68
N ALA A 354 24.70 9.27 8.35
CA ALA A 354 24.48 9.67 6.98
C ALA A 354 25.77 10.30 6.44
N GLU A 355 26.33 9.73 5.38
CA GLU A 355 27.60 10.19 4.77
C GLU A 355 27.43 10.45 3.28
N GLU A 356 28.12 11.46 2.76
CA GLU A 356 28.22 11.71 1.32
C GLU A 356 29.34 10.86 0.70
N VAL A 357 29.03 10.17 -0.39
CA VAL A 357 29.97 9.30 -1.11
C VAL A 357 29.82 9.50 -2.62
N ILE A 358 30.87 9.14 -3.37
CA ILE A 358 30.73 8.95 -4.81
C ILE A 358 30.38 7.49 -5.05
N TRP A 359 29.16 7.25 -5.53
CA TRP A 359 28.67 5.91 -5.84
C TRP A 359 28.87 5.59 -7.31
N ASP A 360 29.38 4.41 -7.61
CA ASP A 360 29.52 3.87 -8.96
C ASP A 360 28.46 2.79 -9.17
N TYR A 361 27.52 3.04 -10.08
CA TYR A 361 26.41 2.13 -10.38
C TYR A 361 26.86 0.89 -11.18
N ALA A 362 28.03 0.95 -11.81
CA ALA A 362 28.51 -0.10 -12.70
C ALA A 362 30.01 -0.33 -12.54
N PRO A 363 30.51 -0.73 -11.34
CA PRO A 363 31.94 -0.84 -11.07
C PRO A 363 32.64 -1.96 -11.87
N ASN A 364 31.92 -3.02 -12.25
CA ASN A 364 32.48 -4.20 -12.95
C ASN A 364 31.55 -4.56 -14.12
N MET A 365 31.51 -3.72 -15.16
CA MET A 365 30.67 -4.00 -16.34
C MET A 365 31.20 -5.23 -17.09
N PRO A 366 30.28 -6.18 -17.42
CA PRO A 366 30.66 -7.30 -18.29
C PRO A 366 30.97 -6.86 -19.73
N ASP A 367 31.90 -7.52 -20.39
CA ASP A 367 32.30 -7.23 -21.78
C ASP A 367 31.16 -7.39 -22.80
N TYR A 368 30.12 -8.17 -22.45
CA TYR A 368 28.95 -8.43 -23.29
C TYR A 368 27.78 -7.45 -23.05
N ALA A 369 27.99 -6.43 -22.24
CA ALA A 369 26.93 -5.44 -21.96
C ALA A 369 26.56 -4.68 -23.25
N ASP A 370 25.25 -4.43 -23.42
CA ASP A 370 24.72 -3.72 -24.58
C ASP A 370 25.35 -2.33 -24.72
N GLU A 371 25.91 -2.03 -25.89
CA GLU A 371 26.62 -0.78 -26.15
C GLU A 371 25.69 0.43 -26.05
N ASN A 372 24.41 0.31 -26.47
CA ASN A 372 23.45 1.40 -26.38
C ASN A 372 23.09 1.69 -24.92
N PHE A 373 22.97 0.66 -24.09
CA PHE A 373 22.79 0.82 -22.66
C PHE A 373 23.96 1.56 -22.03
N GLN A 374 25.20 1.16 -22.34
CA GLN A 374 26.40 1.81 -21.82
C GLN A 374 26.48 3.27 -22.26
N LEU A 375 26.24 3.56 -23.54
CA LEU A 375 26.25 4.92 -24.08
C LEU A 375 25.16 5.80 -23.45
N LYS A 376 24.00 5.23 -23.19
CA LYS A 376 22.86 6.00 -22.64
C LYS A 376 23.02 6.30 -21.16
N TYR A 377 23.41 5.32 -20.34
CA TYR A 377 23.36 5.40 -18.89
C TYR A 377 24.73 5.53 -18.21
N LEU A 378 25.77 5.00 -18.81
CA LEU A 378 27.07 4.82 -18.14
C LEU A 378 28.17 5.72 -18.65
N THR A 379 28.08 6.15 -19.91
CA THR A 379 29.13 6.96 -20.52
C THR A 379 28.98 8.43 -20.15
N ASN A 380 30.02 8.98 -19.54
CA ASN A 380 30.12 10.40 -19.28
C ASN A 380 30.35 11.21 -20.57
N SER A 381 29.73 12.38 -20.65
CA SER A 381 29.93 13.35 -21.73
C SER A 381 29.67 14.77 -21.24
N GLU A 382 29.87 15.76 -22.10
CA GLU A 382 29.58 17.17 -21.78
C GLU A 382 28.12 17.39 -21.35
N VAL A 383 27.18 16.52 -21.77
CA VAL A 383 25.74 16.62 -21.51
C VAL A 383 25.16 15.41 -20.76
N ARG A 384 25.98 14.49 -20.29
CA ARG A 384 25.54 13.29 -19.52
C ARG A 384 26.50 13.01 -18.36
N ILE A 385 25.94 12.72 -17.19
CA ILE A 385 26.69 12.46 -15.96
C ILE A 385 27.44 11.12 -16.06
N GLY A 386 26.78 10.08 -16.54
CA GLY A 386 27.37 8.74 -16.65
C GLY A 386 27.08 7.87 -15.42
N GLN A 387 28.01 6.96 -15.05
CA GLN A 387 27.78 5.94 -14.02
C GLN A 387 28.08 6.36 -12.58
N LYS A 388 28.74 7.50 -12.35
CA LYS A 388 29.17 7.94 -11.02
C LYS A 388 28.39 9.15 -10.55
N TYR A 389 27.86 9.05 -9.33
CA TYR A 389 27.06 10.09 -8.73
C TYR A 389 27.49 10.35 -7.28
N LYS A 390 27.52 11.59 -6.87
CA LYS A 390 27.52 11.95 -5.46
C LYS A 390 26.18 11.58 -4.85
N LYS A 391 26.19 10.83 -3.76
CA LYS A 391 25.01 10.36 -3.03
C LYS A 391 25.22 10.47 -1.53
N ALA A 392 24.16 10.28 -0.76
CA ALA A 392 24.21 10.07 0.66
C ALA A 392 23.82 8.63 1.01
N VAL A 393 24.54 8.00 1.92
CA VAL A 393 24.31 6.62 2.35
C VAL A 393 24.33 6.49 3.86
N PHE A 394 23.67 5.46 4.38
CA PHE A 394 23.78 5.09 5.79
C PHE A 394 24.99 4.18 6.02
N THR A 395 25.84 4.56 6.96
CA THR A 395 27.07 3.80 7.30
C THR A 395 27.06 3.41 8.77
N LEU A 396 27.40 2.14 9.08
CA LEU A 396 27.50 1.63 10.44
C LEU A 396 28.90 1.92 11.02
N TYR A 397 28.92 2.46 12.22
CA TYR A 397 30.12 2.71 13.01
C TYR A 397 30.19 1.79 14.23
N LYS A 398 31.40 1.61 14.80
CA LYS A 398 31.62 0.72 15.94
C LYS A 398 31.07 1.28 17.24
N ASN A 399 31.11 2.60 17.43
CA ASN A 399 30.69 3.28 18.66
C ASN A 399 30.32 4.74 18.43
N GLU A 400 29.93 5.41 19.48
CA GLU A 400 29.46 6.80 19.50
C GLU A 400 30.50 7.86 19.08
N SER A 401 31.80 7.50 18.98
CA SER A 401 32.81 8.42 18.48
C SER A 401 32.71 8.68 16.99
N PHE A 402 32.08 7.77 16.24
CA PHE A 402 31.96 7.81 14.76
C PHE A 402 33.32 7.98 14.06
N THR A 403 34.38 7.38 14.61
CA THR A 403 35.74 7.43 14.04
C THR A 403 36.10 6.18 13.25
N GLU A 404 35.54 5.02 13.62
CA GLU A 404 35.85 3.73 13.01
C GLU A 404 34.59 3.04 12.47
N LYS A 405 34.59 2.80 11.18
CA LYS A 405 33.48 2.08 10.51
C LYS A 405 33.44 0.64 10.99
N SER A 406 32.24 0.12 11.16
CA SER A 406 32.03 -1.29 11.48
C SER A 406 32.21 -2.13 10.22
N GLU A 407 33.32 -2.88 10.17
CA GLU A 407 33.54 -3.82 9.05
C GLU A 407 32.90 -5.17 9.35
N THR A 408 31.77 -5.45 8.74
CA THR A 408 31.24 -6.81 8.62
C THR A 408 31.90 -7.46 7.40
N LYS A 409 32.94 -8.26 7.61
CA LYS A 409 33.81 -8.80 6.56
C LYS A 409 33.12 -9.58 5.43
N GLN A 410 31.92 -10.11 5.65
CA GLN A 410 31.21 -10.96 4.70
C GLN A 410 30.13 -10.27 3.85
N ARG A 411 29.71 -9.02 4.18
CA ARG A 411 28.50 -8.47 3.56
C ARG A 411 28.64 -7.04 3.00
N ARG A 412 29.77 -6.40 3.17
CA ARG A 412 29.96 -5.02 2.70
C ARG A 412 29.71 -4.85 1.20
N ASN A 413 30.16 -5.83 0.43
CA ASN A 413 29.99 -5.80 -1.03
C ASN A 413 28.59 -6.28 -1.48
N GLU A 414 27.97 -7.21 -0.72
CA GLU A 414 26.66 -7.77 -1.05
C GLU A 414 25.50 -6.78 -0.82
N LEU A 415 25.63 -5.89 0.18
CA LEU A 415 24.63 -4.85 0.47
C LEU A 415 24.71 -3.65 -0.48
N GLY A 416 25.82 -3.48 -1.20
CA GLY A 416 25.99 -2.36 -2.13
C GLY A 416 25.77 -1.01 -1.46
N ILE A 417 24.86 -0.21 -2.01
CA ILE A 417 24.50 1.13 -1.51
C ILE A 417 23.68 1.10 -0.20
N LEU A 418 23.10 -0.04 0.13
CA LEU A 418 22.21 -0.15 1.29
C LEU A 418 22.92 0.16 2.59
N GLY A 419 22.20 0.79 3.50
CA GLY A 419 22.62 0.90 4.89
C GLY A 419 22.70 -0.45 5.61
N PRO A 420 23.17 -0.48 6.86
CA PRO A 420 23.31 -1.70 7.64
C PRO A 420 21.96 -2.39 7.85
N VAL A 421 21.97 -3.74 7.91
CA VAL A 421 20.78 -4.50 8.26
C VAL A 421 20.47 -4.30 9.75
N ILE A 422 19.31 -3.71 10.02
CA ILE A 422 18.79 -3.58 11.38
C ILE A 422 17.93 -4.82 11.64
N ARG A 423 18.17 -5.54 12.74
CA ARG A 423 17.41 -6.73 13.15
C ARG A 423 16.93 -6.58 14.56
N ALA A 424 15.68 -6.94 14.79
CA ALA A 424 15.09 -7.01 16.11
C ALA A 424 14.02 -8.10 16.14
N GLN A 425 13.81 -8.68 17.31
CA GLN A 425 12.68 -9.55 17.59
C GLN A 425 11.71 -8.89 18.56
N ILE A 426 10.54 -9.48 18.70
CA ILE A 426 9.51 -8.96 19.59
C ILE A 426 10.03 -8.75 21.00
N ARG A 427 9.70 -7.60 21.59
CA ARG A 427 10.11 -7.08 22.90
C ARG A 427 11.53 -6.52 22.94
N ASP A 428 12.27 -6.54 21.83
CA ASP A 428 13.54 -5.83 21.75
C ASP A 428 13.33 -4.31 21.68
N VAL A 429 14.39 -3.60 22.02
CA VAL A 429 14.50 -2.15 21.78
C VAL A 429 15.64 -1.91 20.79
N VAL A 430 15.31 -1.26 19.69
CA VAL A 430 16.31 -0.80 18.72
C VAL A 430 16.69 0.63 19.07
N LYS A 431 17.92 0.84 19.53
CA LYS A 431 18.49 2.15 19.80
C LYS A 431 19.37 2.57 18.63
N ILE A 432 18.98 3.60 17.91
CA ILE A 432 19.75 4.16 16.82
C ILE A 432 20.37 5.48 17.26
N VAL A 433 21.67 5.50 17.42
CA VAL A 433 22.43 6.75 17.59
C VAL A 433 22.78 7.21 16.17
N PHE A 434 22.01 8.17 15.68
CA PHE A 434 22.12 8.66 14.31
C PHE A 434 22.90 9.96 14.26
N LYS A 435 24.02 9.99 13.53
CA LYS A 435 24.83 11.18 13.29
C LYS A 435 24.70 11.61 11.82
N ASN A 436 24.34 12.86 11.61
CA ASN A 436 24.35 13.43 10.28
C ASN A 436 25.72 14.02 9.94
N MET A 437 26.47 13.31 9.10
CA MET A 437 27.79 13.75 8.60
C MET A 437 27.72 14.30 7.17
N ALA A 438 26.50 14.41 6.62
CA ALA A 438 26.24 14.99 5.30
C ALA A 438 26.01 16.50 5.39
N SER A 439 25.86 17.15 4.25
CA SER A 439 25.70 18.61 4.12
C SER A 439 24.24 19.10 4.24
N ARG A 440 23.27 18.20 4.43
CA ARG A 440 21.85 18.51 4.47
C ARG A 440 21.15 17.83 5.66
N PRO A 441 19.99 18.33 6.13
CA PRO A 441 19.22 17.65 7.16
C PRO A 441 18.72 16.28 6.65
N TYR A 442 18.87 15.26 7.49
CA TYR A 442 18.39 13.89 7.22
C TYR A 442 17.82 13.26 8.49
N SER A 443 17.16 12.13 8.33
CA SER A 443 16.55 11.38 9.43
C SER A 443 16.66 9.88 9.20
N ILE A 444 16.07 9.10 10.10
CA ILE A 444 15.85 7.67 9.92
C ILE A 444 14.39 7.33 10.28
N TYR A 445 13.67 6.72 9.38
CA TYR A 445 12.28 6.28 9.55
C TYR A 445 12.14 4.79 9.27
N PRO A 446 11.62 3.97 10.21
CA PRO A 446 11.38 2.55 9.98
C PRO A 446 10.01 2.35 9.30
N HIS A 447 10.00 2.07 8.01
CA HIS A 447 8.79 1.83 7.24
C HIS A 447 8.22 0.44 7.55
N GLY A 448 7.14 0.38 8.33
CA GLY A 448 6.48 -0.87 8.72
C GLY A 448 6.83 -1.36 10.12
N LEU A 449 7.04 -0.45 11.06
CA LEU A 449 7.16 -0.69 12.48
C LEU A 449 6.22 0.24 13.24
N THR A 450 5.60 -0.24 14.32
CA THR A 450 4.78 0.57 15.21
C THR A 450 5.70 1.39 16.13
N ILE A 451 5.61 2.71 16.02
CA ILE A 451 6.51 3.63 16.74
C ILE A 451 5.74 4.73 17.45
N GLU A 452 6.37 5.27 18.49
CA GLU A 452 5.90 6.48 19.15
C GLU A 452 6.11 7.71 18.26
N LYS A 453 5.20 8.67 18.34
CA LYS A 453 5.25 9.88 17.50
C LYS A 453 6.57 10.65 17.60
N SER A 454 7.18 10.70 18.78
CA SER A 454 8.48 11.33 19.03
C SER A 454 9.67 10.63 18.34
N GLN A 455 9.48 9.39 17.89
CA GLN A 455 10.53 8.53 17.31
C GLN A 455 10.36 8.34 15.78
N GLU A 456 9.45 9.09 15.17
CA GLU A 456 9.06 8.88 13.77
C GLU A 456 10.14 9.33 12.78
N GLY A 457 10.75 10.50 13.00
CA GLY A 457 11.78 11.02 12.08
C GLY A 457 11.25 11.39 10.68
N VAL A 458 10.00 11.81 10.56
CA VAL A 458 9.38 12.20 9.31
C VAL A 458 8.99 13.67 9.34
N ASN A 459 9.32 14.37 8.26
CA ASN A 459 8.83 15.72 8.01
C ASN A 459 7.54 15.61 7.15
N TYR A 460 6.41 16.06 7.70
CA TYR A 460 5.15 15.96 7.00
C TYR A 460 5.01 17.03 5.92
N PRO A 461 4.29 16.73 4.81
CA PRO A 461 3.99 17.74 3.80
C PRO A 461 3.25 18.93 4.39
N ALA A 462 3.13 20.01 3.63
CA ALA A 462 2.52 21.27 4.06
C ALA A 462 1.21 21.06 4.85
N GLY A 463 1.14 21.61 6.06
CA GLY A 463 0.05 21.40 7.03
C GLY A 463 0.44 20.58 8.26
N GLY A 464 1.64 19.98 8.29
CA GLY A 464 2.24 19.37 9.46
C GLY A 464 3.38 20.25 9.99
N ASN A 465 3.31 20.75 11.23
CA ASN A 465 4.25 21.71 11.82
C ASN A 465 5.52 21.11 12.40
N GLN A 466 6.13 20.05 11.82
CA GLN A 466 7.25 19.39 12.44
C GLN A 466 8.41 19.21 11.46
N SER A 467 9.56 19.81 11.77
CA SER A 467 10.84 19.46 11.16
C SER A 467 11.53 18.41 12.02
N HIS A 468 11.65 17.18 11.53
CA HIS A 468 12.33 16.08 12.19
C HIS A 468 13.75 15.84 11.66
N GLY A 469 14.26 16.78 10.87
CA GLY A 469 15.59 16.66 10.28
C GLY A 469 16.70 16.88 11.30
N VAL A 470 17.61 15.90 11.39
CA VAL A 470 18.88 16.05 12.13
C VAL A 470 19.81 16.90 11.27
N GLN A 471 20.28 18.03 11.82
CA GLN A 471 21.09 18.98 11.08
C GLN A 471 22.50 18.43 10.81
N PRO A 472 23.20 18.93 9.79
CA PRO A 472 24.62 18.59 9.55
C PRO A 472 25.49 18.74 10.81
N GLY A 473 26.21 17.68 11.13
CA GLY A 473 27.07 17.61 12.32
C GLY A 473 26.37 17.20 13.62
N GLU A 474 25.03 17.23 13.67
CA GLU A 474 24.27 16.85 14.86
C GLU A 474 24.09 15.33 14.98
N THR A 475 23.78 14.91 16.21
CA THR A 475 23.45 13.51 16.54
C THR A 475 22.10 13.47 17.24
N HIS A 476 21.27 12.51 16.86
CA HIS A 476 19.98 12.25 17.48
C HIS A 476 19.83 10.74 17.79
N THR A 477 19.18 10.41 18.90
CA THR A 477 18.95 9.01 19.28
C THR A 477 17.49 8.67 19.14
N TYR A 478 17.20 7.67 18.29
CA TYR A 478 15.88 7.07 18.15
C TYR A 478 15.80 5.81 19.03
N LEU A 479 14.63 5.59 19.63
CA LEU A 479 14.31 4.41 20.42
C LEU A 479 13.05 3.78 19.83
N TRP A 480 13.19 2.64 19.16
CA TRP A 480 12.06 1.89 18.61
C TRP A 480 11.81 0.65 19.46
N HIS A 481 10.67 0.62 20.12
CA HIS A 481 10.22 -0.54 20.88
C HIS A 481 9.47 -1.48 19.95
N VAL A 482 9.96 -2.70 19.77
CA VAL A 482 9.28 -3.72 18.96
C VAL A 482 8.20 -4.37 19.81
N ILE A 483 6.95 -4.08 19.51
CA ILE A 483 5.80 -4.45 20.33
C ILE A 483 5.01 -5.61 19.73
N GLU A 484 4.02 -6.14 20.46
CA GLU A 484 3.23 -7.27 20.00
C GLU A 484 2.45 -7.02 18.71
N GLN A 485 2.10 -5.76 18.39
CA GLN A 485 1.49 -5.39 17.13
C GLN A 485 2.40 -5.65 15.92
N ASP A 486 3.71 -5.63 16.14
CA ASP A 486 4.72 -5.86 15.12
C ASP A 486 5.02 -7.36 14.93
N GLU A 487 4.53 -8.24 15.83
CA GLU A 487 4.84 -9.65 15.82
C GLU A 487 4.38 -10.32 14.52
N PRO A 488 5.30 -11.00 13.79
CA PRO A 488 4.91 -11.83 12.67
C PRO A 488 3.91 -12.92 13.12
N LEU A 489 2.87 -13.16 12.35
CA LEU A 489 1.87 -14.18 12.62
C LEU A 489 2.41 -15.59 12.30
N ASP A 490 1.68 -16.62 12.70
CA ASP A 490 2.06 -18.00 12.39
C ASP A 490 2.10 -18.29 10.89
N THR A 491 1.29 -17.56 10.12
CA THR A 491 1.25 -17.57 8.66
C THR A 491 2.37 -16.75 8.01
N ASP A 492 3.03 -15.90 8.78
CA ASP A 492 4.15 -15.08 8.30
C ASP A 492 5.48 -15.84 8.41
N SER A 493 6.44 -15.42 7.61
CA SER A 493 7.84 -15.80 7.77
C SER A 493 8.36 -15.40 9.14
N ARG A 494 9.41 -16.10 9.63
CA ARG A 494 9.99 -15.82 10.96
C ARG A 494 10.47 -14.39 11.13
N CYS A 495 10.98 -13.78 10.07
CA CYS A 495 11.43 -12.40 10.03
C CYS A 495 10.74 -11.71 8.85
N LEU A 496 10.00 -10.66 9.13
CA LEU A 496 9.38 -9.82 8.11
C LEU A 496 10.43 -8.89 7.52
N THR A 497 10.43 -8.79 6.20
CA THR A 497 11.27 -7.84 5.46
C THR A 497 10.62 -6.46 5.46
N ARG A 498 11.36 -5.47 5.96
CA ARG A 498 10.99 -4.06 5.98
C ARG A 498 12.14 -3.21 5.48
N VAL A 499 11.88 -1.94 5.25
CA VAL A 499 12.91 -0.96 4.86
C VAL A 499 12.92 0.22 5.84
N TYR A 500 14.05 0.91 5.93
CA TYR A 500 14.14 2.22 6.57
C TYR A 500 14.75 3.20 5.58
N HIS A 501 14.43 4.46 5.74
CA HIS A 501 14.93 5.52 4.87
C HIS A 501 14.93 6.86 5.60
N SER A 502 15.64 7.85 5.06
CA SER A 502 15.46 9.23 5.48
C SER A 502 14.11 9.76 4.97
N ALA A 503 13.46 10.58 5.78
CA ALA A 503 12.11 11.09 5.53
C ALA A 503 11.94 12.58 5.89
N VAL A 504 13.00 13.37 5.75
CA VAL A 504 12.91 14.85 5.79
C VAL A 504 12.24 15.36 4.51
N ASP A 505 12.64 14.82 3.38
CA ASP A 505 11.97 14.91 2.10
C ASP A 505 12.04 13.51 1.47
N THR A 506 11.03 12.69 1.72
CA THR A 506 11.06 11.27 1.41
C THR A 506 11.46 10.98 -0.05
N PRO A 507 10.84 11.59 -1.09
CA PRO A 507 11.24 11.34 -2.48
C PRO A 507 12.71 11.66 -2.76
N ARG A 508 13.17 12.83 -2.32
CA ARG A 508 14.53 13.30 -2.58
C ARG A 508 15.58 12.58 -1.74
N ASP A 509 15.25 12.21 -0.50
CA ASP A 509 16.15 11.48 0.40
C ASP A 509 16.39 10.06 -0.10
N ILE A 510 15.33 9.38 -0.57
CA ILE A 510 15.43 8.05 -1.20
C ILE A 510 16.24 8.14 -2.50
N ALA A 511 15.94 9.10 -3.38
CA ALA A 511 16.69 9.31 -4.62
C ALA A 511 18.16 9.61 -4.35
N SER A 512 18.49 10.27 -3.25
CA SER A 512 19.87 10.56 -2.83
C SER A 512 20.62 9.33 -2.31
N GLY A 513 19.94 8.24 -1.91
CA GLY A 513 20.55 6.96 -1.56
C GLY A 513 20.36 6.50 -0.10
N LEU A 514 19.60 7.23 0.70
CA LEU A 514 19.41 6.94 2.13
C LEU A 514 18.32 5.90 2.38
N ILE A 515 18.65 4.65 2.09
CA ILE A 515 17.80 3.47 2.24
C ILE A 515 18.56 2.33 2.92
N GLY A 516 17.84 1.44 3.61
CA GLY A 516 18.41 0.24 4.20
C GLY A 516 17.35 -0.78 4.61
N PRO A 517 17.75 -2.05 4.82
CA PRO A 517 16.86 -3.12 5.23
C PRO A 517 16.70 -3.20 6.75
N ILE A 518 15.47 -3.52 7.19
CA ILE A 518 15.16 -3.83 8.58
C ILE A 518 14.34 -5.13 8.65
N LEU A 519 14.69 -6.02 9.57
CA LEU A 519 14.03 -7.29 9.81
C LEU A 519 13.35 -7.27 11.18
N ILE A 520 12.06 -7.57 11.20
CA ILE A 520 11.27 -7.73 12.42
C ILE A 520 10.89 -9.19 12.58
N CYS A 521 11.39 -9.82 13.62
CA CYS A 521 11.38 -11.26 13.79
C CYS A 521 10.49 -11.71 14.97
N LYS A 522 9.95 -12.94 14.84
CA LYS A 522 9.31 -13.64 15.97
C LYS A 522 10.30 -13.79 17.13
N SER A 523 9.77 -13.90 18.32
CA SER A 523 10.57 -14.21 19.51
C SER A 523 11.40 -15.49 19.29
N GLN A 524 12.64 -15.53 19.80
CA GLN A 524 13.60 -16.64 19.66
C GLN A 524 14.01 -16.94 18.19
N SER A 525 13.96 -15.97 17.32
CA SER A 525 14.43 -16.12 15.95
C SER A 525 15.86 -15.65 15.73
N LEU A 526 16.39 -14.83 16.64
CA LEU A 526 17.74 -14.27 16.57
C LEU A 526 18.63 -14.84 17.69
N ASN A 527 19.90 -15.06 17.40
CA ASN A 527 20.89 -15.48 18.38
C ASN A 527 21.48 -14.28 19.14
N VAL A 528 22.39 -14.55 20.09
CA VAL A 528 23.08 -13.52 20.89
C VAL A 528 23.95 -12.54 20.07
N ARG A 529 24.21 -12.85 18.81
CA ARG A 529 24.92 -11.98 17.87
C ARG A 529 23.98 -11.25 16.92
N ASN A 530 22.67 -11.30 17.17
CA ASN A 530 21.63 -10.69 16.33
C ASN A 530 21.59 -11.27 14.89
N VAL A 531 21.81 -12.57 14.74
CA VAL A 531 21.77 -13.30 13.46
C VAL A 531 20.62 -14.30 13.50
N GLN A 532 19.95 -14.53 12.38
CA GLN A 532 18.84 -15.49 12.27
C GLN A 532 19.31 -16.93 12.58
N LEU A 533 18.55 -17.63 13.44
CA LEU A 533 18.88 -18.98 13.89
C LEU A 533 18.60 -20.07 12.86
N LYS A 534 17.67 -19.87 11.94
CA LYS A 534 17.21 -20.90 11.01
C LYS A 534 17.43 -20.54 9.53
N ALA A 535 18.23 -19.55 9.24
CA ALA A 535 18.68 -19.25 7.90
C ALA A 535 20.14 -19.73 7.75
N ASP A 536 20.41 -20.65 6.83
CA ASP A 536 21.79 -21.06 6.54
C ASP A 536 22.54 -19.88 5.93
N LYS A 537 21.88 -19.18 5.00
CA LYS A 537 22.34 -17.93 4.43
C LYS A 537 21.22 -16.90 4.33
N GLU A 538 21.46 -15.71 4.86
CA GLU A 538 20.59 -14.55 4.74
C GLU A 538 21.09 -13.65 3.61
N GLN A 539 20.23 -13.32 2.65
CA GLN A 539 20.53 -12.43 1.53
C GLN A 539 19.51 -11.28 1.46
N HIS A 540 19.97 -10.15 0.97
CA HIS A 540 19.15 -8.96 0.75
C HIS A 540 19.22 -8.56 -0.72
N ALA A 541 18.06 -8.35 -1.33
CA ALA A 541 17.93 -7.82 -2.68
C ALA A 541 16.91 -6.70 -2.68
N VAL A 542 17.37 -5.47 -2.85
CA VAL A 542 16.52 -4.30 -2.96
C VAL A 542 16.51 -3.83 -4.41
N PHE A 543 15.38 -4.02 -5.08
CA PHE A 543 15.13 -3.48 -6.40
C PHE A 543 14.86 -1.99 -6.24
N ALA A 544 15.89 -1.18 -6.48
CA ALA A 544 15.85 0.25 -6.25
C ALA A 544 15.96 1.02 -7.57
N VAL A 545 14.97 1.85 -7.85
CA VAL A 545 15.02 2.80 -8.96
C VAL A 545 15.39 4.17 -8.43
N PHE A 546 16.62 4.59 -8.70
CA PHE A 546 17.12 5.90 -8.32
C PHE A 546 16.90 6.90 -9.45
N ASP A 547 15.97 7.82 -9.26
CA ASP A 547 15.82 9.00 -10.11
C ASP A 547 16.78 10.10 -9.64
N GLU A 548 17.97 10.13 -10.22
CA GLU A 548 19.00 11.10 -9.87
C GLU A 548 18.61 12.55 -10.18
N ASN A 549 17.60 12.75 -11.04
CA ASN A 549 17.05 14.09 -11.29
C ASN A 549 16.36 14.65 -10.04
N LYS A 550 15.90 13.80 -9.14
CA LYS A 550 15.27 14.16 -7.87
C LYS A 550 16.25 14.17 -6.69
N SER A 551 17.47 13.67 -6.87
CA SER A 551 18.51 13.69 -5.84
C SER A 551 18.86 15.13 -5.44
N TRP A 552 19.17 15.30 -4.16
CA TRP A 552 19.71 16.56 -3.64
C TRP A 552 21.03 16.97 -4.31
N TYR A 553 21.75 16.00 -4.89
CA TYR A 553 23.10 16.18 -5.44
C TYR A 553 23.13 16.30 -6.96
N LEU A 554 21.97 16.46 -7.64
CA LEU A 554 21.93 16.59 -9.10
C LEU A 554 22.85 17.71 -9.62
N ASP A 555 22.76 18.89 -9.00
CA ASP A 555 23.57 20.06 -9.41
C ASP A 555 25.05 19.86 -9.14
N ASP A 556 25.40 19.21 -8.04
CA ASP A 556 26.78 18.82 -7.74
C ASP A 556 27.32 17.85 -8.81
N ASN A 557 26.51 16.89 -9.23
CA ASN A 557 26.86 15.91 -10.25
C ASN A 557 27.01 16.54 -11.63
N ILE A 558 26.09 17.43 -12.03
CA ILE A 558 26.22 18.18 -13.28
C ILE A 558 27.51 19.00 -13.28
N LYS A 559 27.80 19.70 -12.18
CA LYS A 559 29.01 20.51 -12.03
C LYS A 559 30.28 19.68 -12.11
N ALA A 560 30.26 18.47 -11.54
CA ALA A 560 31.44 17.59 -11.49
C ALA A 560 31.72 16.87 -12.82
N TYR A 561 30.68 16.54 -13.57
CA TYR A 561 30.79 15.59 -14.70
C TYR A 561 30.35 16.15 -16.06
N CYS A 562 29.69 17.31 -16.11
CA CYS A 562 29.17 17.89 -17.36
C CYS A 562 29.66 19.33 -17.57
N ASP A 563 29.46 19.83 -18.78
CA ASP A 563 29.48 21.26 -19.07
C ASP A 563 28.14 21.89 -18.70
N GLN A 564 28.09 22.61 -17.59
CA GLN A 564 26.86 23.21 -17.05
C GLN A 564 26.12 24.12 -18.06
N SER A 565 26.84 24.73 -18.98
CA SER A 565 26.25 25.63 -20.00
C SER A 565 25.49 24.87 -21.09
N ARG A 566 25.75 23.57 -21.24
CA ARG A 566 25.17 22.71 -22.28
C ARG A 566 24.08 21.77 -21.78
N VAL A 567 23.98 21.56 -20.45
CA VAL A 567 22.97 20.67 -19.87
C VAL A 567 21.61 21.34 -19.86
N ASN A 568 20.64 20.65 -20.46
CA ASN A 568 19.24 21.02 -20.36
C ASN A 568 18.50 19.98 -19.49
N LYS A 569 18.15 20.37 -18.25
CA LYS A 569 17.48 19.48 -17.28
C LYS A 569 16.06 19.05 -17.70
N VAL A 570 15.41 19.79 -18.60
CA VAL A 570 14.07 19.44 -19.12
C VAL A 570 14.14 18.59 -20.38
N ASP A 571 15.34 18.33 -20.92
CA ASP A 571 15.53 17.41 -22.03
C ASP A 571 15.19 15.99 -21.60
N SER A 572 14.33 15.31 -22.36
CA SER A 572 13.85 13.97 -22.02
C SER A 572 14.96 12.91 -22.03
N GLU A 573 15.98 13.05 -22.90
CA GLU A 573 17.08 12.11 -22.98
C GLU A 573 18.09 12.31 -21.84
N PHE A 574 18.31 13.55 -21.42
CA PHE A 574 19.07 13.84 -20.21
C PHE A 574 18.34 13.27 -18.99
N TYR A 575 17.04 13.53 -18.85
CA TYR A 575 16.26 13.01 -17.72
C TYR A 575 16.33 11.50 -17.63
N LYS A 576 16.04 10.80 -18.74
CA LYS A 576 16.05 9.33 -18.80
C LYS A 576 17.43 8.73 -18.47
N SER A 577 18.52 9.40 -18.86
CA SER A 577 19.88 8.92 -18.60
C SER A 577 20.26 8.93 -17.13
N ASN A 578 19.52 9.66 -16.29
CA ASN A 578 19.73 9.77 -14.85
C ASN A 578 18.77 8.91 -14.00
N VAL A 579 17.99 8.01 -14.63
CA VAL A 579 17.11 7.06 -13.92
C VAL A 579 17.79 5.70 -13.92
N MET A 580 18.29 5.29 -12.75
CA MET A 580 19.08 4.07 -12.58
C MET A 580 18.25 2.95 -11.97
N HIS A 581 17.99 1.90 -12.78
CA HIS A 581 17.34 0.66 -12.33
C HIS A 581 18.39 -0.28 -11.74
N THR A 582 18.29 -0.57 -10.46
CA THR A 582 19.36 -1.27 -9.73
C THR A 582 18.84 -2.40 -8.85
N ILE A 583 19.74 -3.34 -8.54
CA ILE A 583 19.63 -4.24 -7.39
C ILE A 583 20.76 -3.89 -6.44
N ASN A 584 20.42 -3.48 -5.22
CA ASN A 584 21.36 -3.01 -4.19
C ASN A 584 22.28 -1.86 -4.68
N GLY A 585 21.82 -1.04 -5.62
CA GLY A 585 22.57 0.07 -6.19
C GLY A 585 23.50 -0.30 -7.35
N TYR A 586 23.47 -1.53 -7.85
CA TYR A 586 24.22 -1.96 -9.02
C TYR A 586 23.29 -2.19 -10.21
N THR A 587 23.74 -1.79 -11.39
CA THR A 587 23.01 -1.97 -12.64
C THR A 587 23.74 -3.00 -13.54
N PHE A 588 22.97 -3.73 -14.32
CA PHE A 588 23.44 -4.64 -15.37
C PHE A 588 24.56 -5.63 -14.94
N GLU A 589 24.34 -6.45 -13.92
CA GLU A 589 25.30 -7.48 -13.46
C GLU A 589 26.69 -6.94 -13.05
N SER A 590 26.79 -5.65 -12.80
CA SER A 590 28.05 -5.01 -12.41
C SER A 590 28.39 -5.14 -10.92
N GLY A 591 27.46 -5.72 -10.13
CA GLY A 591 27.65 -5.96 -8.71
C GLY A 591 28.53 -7.18 -8.42
N PRO A 592 28.78 -7.48 -7.13
CA PRO A 592 29.57 -8.64 -6.73
C PRO A 592 28.83 -9.96 -7.00
N ASP A 593 29.58 -11.00 -7.34
CA ASP A 593 29.04 -12.35 -7.40
C ASP A 593 28.64 -12.84 -6.00
N LEU A 594 27.44 -13.40 -5.89
CA LEU A 594 26.96 -14.03 -4.66
C LEU A 594 27.27 -15.53 -4.70
N GLY A 595 27.76 -16.08 -3.60
CA GLY A 595 28.10 -17.50 -3.51
C GLY A 595 27.20 -18.25 -2.55
N PHE A 596 26.76 -19.46 -2.93
CA PHE A 596 25.94 -20.36 -2.11
C PHE A 596 26.53 -21.77 -2.13
N CYS A 597 26.35 -22.51 -1.05
CA CYS A 597 26.70 -23.93 -0.98
C CYS A 597 25.53 -24.79 -1.48
N ASN A 598 25.87 -25.91 -2.14
CA ASN A 598 24.85 -26.88 -2.57
C ASN A 598 24.10 -27.45 -1.36
N GLY A 599 22.77 -27.42 -1.40
CA GLY A 599 21.91 -27.88 -0.32
C GLY A 599 21.71 -26.85 0.82
N GLU A 600 22.27 -25.67 0.70
CA GLU A 600 22.02 -24.55 1.63
C GLU A 600 20.62 -23.97 1.43
N VAL A 601 19.95 -23.60 2.52
CA VAL A 601 18.69 -22.86 2.46
C VAL A 601 19.00 -21.38 2.54
N ALA A 602 18.76 -20.67 1.44
CA ALA A 602 18.89 -19.23 1.38
C ALA A 602 17.58 -18.56 1.74
N THR A 603 17.60 -17.69 2.76
CA THR A 603 16.50 -16.81 3.09
C THR A 603 16.78 -15.43 2.48
N TRP A 604 15.94 -15.05 1.53
CA TRP A 604 16.05 -13.77 0.84
C TRP A 604 15.05 -12.77 1.41
N HIS A 605 15.54 -11.58 1.65
CA HIS A 605 14.76 -10.41 2.00
C HIS A 605 14.74 -9.47 0.78
N VAL A 606 13.62 -9.48 0.07
CA VAL A 606 13.46 -8.79 -1.21
C VAL A 606 12.53 -7.61 -1.04
N SER A 607 12.97 -6.43 -1.46
CA SER A 607 12.18 -5.20 -1.36
C SER A 607 12.21 -4.43 -2.68
N SER A 608 11.20 -3.60 -2.87
CA SER A 608 11.10 -2.63 -3.97
C SER A 608 11.01 -1.22 -3.39
N ILE A 609 11.88 -0.31 -3.85
CA ILE A 609 11.92 1.07 -3.35
C ILE A 609 12.40 2.03 -4.44
N GLY A 610 11.89 3.25 -4.44
CA GLY A 610 12.38 4.33 -5.30
C GLY A 610 11.32 4.92 -6.21
N ALA A 611 11.73 5.35 -7.39
CA ALA A 611 10.91 6.17 -8.31
C ALA A 611 9.95 5.36 -9.19
N GLN A 612 9.90 4.04 -9.06
CA GLN A 612 9.00 3.22 -9.88
C GLN A 612 7.53 3.46 -9.52
N ASP A 613 6.69 3.48 -10.53
CA ASP A 613 5.22 3.56 -10.46
C ASP A 613 4.55 2.30 -11.05
N PHE A 614 5.24 1.17 -10.99
CA PHE A 614 4.82 -0.13 -11.49
C PHE A 614 5.13 -1.23 -10.47
N ILE A 615 4.46 -2.39 -10.62
CA ILE A 615 4.75 -3.58 -9.83
C ILE A 615 6.05 -4.19 -10.33
N GLN A 616 7.02 -4.28 -9.43
CA GLN A 616 8.31 -4.93 -9.70
C GLN A 616 8.12 -6.44 -9.68
N THR A 617 8.64 -7.16 -10.68
CA THR A 617 8.67 -8.62 -10.65
C THR A 617 10.10 -9.13 -10.57
N ALA A 618 10.34 -10.11 -9.70
CA ALA A 618 11.65 -10.75 -9.54
C ALA A 618 11.57 -12.23 -9.84
N THR A 619 12.51 -12.73 -10.64
CA THR A 619 12.64 -14.15 -10.99
C THR A 619 14.05 -14.63 -10.66
N PHE A 620 14.16 -15.81 -10.06
CA PHE A 620 15.41 -16.48 -9.72
C PHE A 620 15.58 -17.70 -10.63
N TYR A 621 16.37 -17.59 -11.67
CA TYR A 621 16.53 -18.68 -12.63
C TYR A 621 17.03 -19.97 -11.98
N GLY A 622 16.32 -21.06 -12.26
CA GLY A 622 16.63 -22.39 -11.76
C GLY A 622 16.33 -22.65 -10.29
N HIS A 623 15.70 -21.69 -9.59
CA HIS A 623 15.34 -21.81 -8.18
C HIS A 623 13.92 -21.30 -7.93
N PRO A 624 12.92 -22.18 -7.84
CA PRO A 624 11.64 -21.83 -7.24
C PRO A 624 11.85 -21.54 -5.74
N PHE A 625 10.97 -20.77 -5.17
CA PHE A 625 11.04 -20.36 -3.77
C PHE A 625 9.71 -20.56 -3.05
N GLU A 626 9.80 -20.59 -1.75
CA GLU A 626 8.64 -20.62 -0.86
C GLU A 626 8.30 -19.20 -0.40
N LEU A 627 7.04 -18.81 -0.61
CA LEU A 627 6.43 -17.57 -0.15
C LEU A 627 5.08 -17.90 0.51
N ASN A 628 4.91 -17.62 1.81
CA ASN A 628 3.66 -17.82 2.53
C ASN A 628 3.07 -19.24 2.34
N ASP A 629 3.88 -20.27 2.55
CA ASP A 629 3.55 -21.70 2.38
C ASP A 629 3.17 -22.13 0.94
N HIS A 630 3.43 -21.27 -0.07
CA HIS A 630 3.25 -21.58 -1.48
C HIS A 630 4.59 -21.61 -2.22
N THR A 631 4.71 -22.50 -3.20
CA THR A 631 5.87 -22.54 -4.11
C THR A 631 5.60 -21.62 -5.28
N GLU A 632 6.50 -20.67 -5.49
CA GLU A 632 6.41 -19.64 -6.53
C GLU A 632 7.71 -19.58 -7.35
N ASP A 633 7.64 -19.01 -8.55
CA ASP A 633 8.80 -18.76 -9.41
C ASP A 633 8.95 -17.27 -9.79
N ILE A 634 7.90 -16.49 -9.54
CA ILE A 634 7.86 -15.04 -9.76
C ILE A 634 7.38 -14.34 -8.49
N LEU A 635 8.19 -13.41 -8.01
CA LEU A 635 7.84 -12.54 -6.90
C LEU A 635 7.36 -11.19 -7.42
N SER A 636 6.16 -10.77 -7.02
CA SER A 636 5.60 -9.47 -7.35
C SER A 636 5.69 -8.53 -6.14
N LEU A 637 6.26 -7.34 -6.34
CA LEU A 637 6.48 -6.35 -5.31
C LEU A 637 5.85 -5.02 -5.71
N TYR A 638 4.93 -4.53 -4.90
CA TYR A 638 4.49 -3.14 -4.99
C TYR A 638 5.60 -2.21 -4.48
N PRO A 639 5.69 -0.96 -4.95
CA PRO A 639 6.66 -0.01 -4.43
C PRO A 639 6.57 0.14 -2.90
N MET A 640 7.71 0.25 -2.23
CA MET A 640 7.85 0.36 -0.77
C MET A 640 7.33 -0.86 0.01
N THR A 641 7.33 -2.04 -0.61
CA THR A 641 7.01 -3.32 0.04
C THR A 641 8.21 -4.24 0.06
N GLY A 642 8.18 -5.22 0.96
CA GLY A 642 9.22 -6.25 1.08
C GLY A 642 8.63 -7.60 1.43
N GLU A 643 9.23 -8.65 0.89
CA GLU A 643 8.85 -10.04 1.11
C GLU A 643 10.05 -10.86 1.58
N THR A 644 9.76 -11.87 2.39
CA THR A 644 10.74 -12.88 2.81
C THR A 644 10.45 -14.17 2.09
N ILE A 645 11.42 -14.69 1.33
CA ILE A 645 11.31 -15.95 0.61
C ILE A 645 12.42 -16.91 1.01
N ASN A 646 12.14 -18.20 0.94
CA ASN A 646 13.13 -19.25 1.17
C ASN A 646 13.32 -20.07 -0.08
N MET A 647 14.58 -20.41 -0.41
CA MET A 647 14.87 -21.29 -1.51
C MET A 647 16.00 -22.26 -1.19
N ASN A 648 15.88 -23.48 -1.69
CA ASN A 648 16.92 -24.49 -1.59
C ASN A 648 17.92 -24.27 -2.73
N MET A 649 19.19 -24.14 -2.38
CA MET A 649 20.29 -23.97 -3.35
C MET A 649 20.80 -25.36 -3.79
N ASP A 650 19.95 -26.11 -4.49
CA ASP A 650 20.21 -27.49 -4.92
C ASP A 650 20.58 -27.64 -6.40
N ASN A 651 20.45 -26.57 -7.17
CA ASN A 651 20.82 -26.52 -8.58
C ASN A 651 22.26 -26.00 -8.74
N ILE A 652 23.22 -26.91 -9.01
CA ILE A 652 24.64 -26.58 -9.11
C ILE A 652 24.94 -25.86 -10.42
N GLY A 653 25.47 -24.65 -10.32
CA GLY A 653 25.92 -23.86 -11.48
C GLY A 653 26.90 -22.78 -11.08
N LYS A 654 27.66 -22.27 -12.08
CA LYS A 654 28.62 -21.20 -11.83
C LYS A 654 28.00 -19.83 -11.69
N ARG A 655 26.81 -19.59 -12.29
CA ARG A 655 26.08 -18.33 -12.23
C ARG A 655 24.58 -18.58 -12.36
N PHE A 656 23.79 -17.98 -11.48
CA PHE A 656 22.35 -17.86 -11.58
C PHE A 656 22.03 -16.39 -11.74
N TYR A 657 21.04 -16.09 -12.58
CA TYR A 657 20.54 -14.74 -12.75
C TYR A 657 19.28 -14.56 -11.94
N PHE A 658 19.17 -13.45 -11.25
CA PHE A 658 17.90 -12.92 -10.81
C PHE A 658 17.75 -11.50 -11.36
N TYR A 659 16.60 -11.19 -11.86
CA TYR A 659 16.35 -9.92 -12.50
C TYR A 659 14.89 -9.49 -12.31
N SER A 660 14.65 -8.22 -12.55
CA SER A 660 13.31 -7.68 -12.66
C SER A 660 12.90 -7.63 -14.13
N SER A 661 11.78 -8.27 -14.44
CA SER A 661 11.17 -8.07 -15.75
C SER A 661 10.45 -6.74 -15.75
N TYR A 662 10.92 -5.83 -16.57
CA TYR A 662 10.27 -4.57 -16.86
C TYR A 662 9.44 -4.73 -18.13
N GLY A 663 8.13 -4.52 -18.02
CA GLY A 663 7.29 -4.40 -19.19
C GLY A 663 7.74 -3.18 -20.01
N ARG A 664 8.34 -3.41 -21.16
CA ARG A 664 8.58 -2.32 -22.11
C ARG A 664 7.24 -1.77 -22.55
N SER A 665 6.88 -0.58 -22.10
CA SER A 665 5.92 0.29 -22.76
C SER A 665 6.63 1.23 -23.67
#